data_4095eea7766a6984db3c786388feeb6a
#
_entry.id   4095eea7766a6984db3c786388feeb6a
#
_cell.length_a   1.000
_cell.length_b   1.000
_cell.length_c   1.000
_cell.angle_alpha   90.00
_cell.angle_beta   90.00
_cell.angle_gamma   90.00
#
_symmetry.space_group_name_H-M   'P 1'
#
loop_
_entity.id
_entity.type
_entity.pdbx_description
1 polymer ?
#
loop_
_entity_poly.entity_id
_entity_poly.type
_entity_poly.pdbx_seq_one_letter_code
_entity_poly.pdbx_strand_id
1 'polypeptide(L)'
;MAQLPTPTQKPVPSDDIRDHVYAGGMLDKVVTSSELKYTDRLGGEHYTIDGIKAEGDKVIEDTRQNLIPLSRQYMTLEDAQADIANIPEGSATYVRSGIGSALADEYINNSGTLEPTGRKMPSQQAVQINDDFRVDVTLGSESQWVDNSSSSAKTTIMADASGREVIYANHSAKKIVAYGKPLADNKTVSELGSETWVMDDSNPTIIIELVDKSGRIVKYLDLASGLYYVFGKAVGTEQSSIVYPTFIPEFMDARSYGQSLSIYSQGTPGLATPTVKTFRFDTGVLTYNKNPTSLVALEDPTSSQYMQSQIHDFQTKVSDASNSEFLLAASGLGGTPFSGLEPGTVVYTQFINTIQKAKDLADARGLQYGMLWFNFQHGETDASQGTGYAYYRQKSKEMQEITNAHVKSISGLNHDVVMFTYQMATHGRYDGTTYPSYEIPLAQLDEAVSNPLIQLATPMYIFDYADGLHLTNDGYRHRDLFFSKAQKFYYENKKPWLPLYPTKVSRIGNTSVLLDLHVPVGPVQFSTDRVTAATDGMQGFELWAENSDGTLTRLAISSVTIVSGSRIKVVPAIPFNTADKIYLAYAFTPENRGADSGGGIYPNWPAGYTAGCRGNVCDSDDYESDLRDKNGNSYELRNYLTIFRKEAVL
;
A
#
# COMPACT_ATOMS: atom_id res chain seq x y z
N MET A 1 -24.56 -60.50 5.34
CA MET A 1 -23.53 -60.08 4.36
C MET A 1 -22.84 -61.34 3.85
N ALA A 2 -22.52 -61.42 2.56
CA ALA A 2 -21.70 -62.50 2.03
C ALA A 2 -20.34 -62.46 2.71
N GLN A 3 -19.80 -63.64 3.06
CA GLN A 3 -18.51 -63.74 3.71
C GLN A 3 -17.42 -63.31 2.71
N LEU A 4 -16.67 -62.24 3.05
CA LEU A 4 -15.56 -61.75 2.21
C LEU A 4 -14.44 -62.79 2.17
N PRO A 5 -13.76 -62.94 1.03
CA PRO A 5 -12.61 -63.84 0.93
C PRO A 5 -11.47 -63.33 1.82
N THR A 6 -10.65 -64.26 2.33
CA THR A 6 -9.43 -63.88 3.06
C THR A 6 -8.46 -63.22 2.09
N PRO A 7 -8.07 -61.94 2.32
CA PRO A 7 -7.20 -61.23 1.44
C PRO A 7 -5.74 -61.74 1.51
N THR A 8 -4.93 -61.41 0.51
CA THR A 8 -3.52 -61.73 0.51
C THR A 8 -2.69 -60.59 1.13
N GLN A 9 -1.40 -60.86 1.35
CA GLN A 9 -0.43 -59.86 1.81
C GLN A 9 0.32 -59.17 0.66
N LYS A 10 -0.14 -59.28 -0.59
CA LYS A 10 0.47 -58.59 -1.74
C LYS A 10 0.40 -57.08 -1.60
N PRO A 11 1.43 -56.34 -2.06
CA PRO A 11 1.41 -54.86 -2.03
C PRO A 11 0.26 -54.28 -2.88
N VAL A 12 -0.08 -53.04 -2.63
CA VAL A 12 -1.09 -52.29 -3.41
C VAL A 12 -0.39 -51.61 -4.61
N PRO A 13 -0.95 -51.68 -5.83
CA PRO A 13 -2.15 -52.47 -6.23
C PRO A 13 -1.82 -53.96 -6.31
N SER A 14 -2.80 -54.79 -5.89
CA SER A 14 -2.69 -56.26 -6.00
C SER A 14 -3.31 -56.74 -7.31
N ASP A 15 -2.75 -57.78 -7.91
CA ASP A 15 -3.30 -58.51 -9.08
C ASP A 15 -4.17 -59.70 -8.70
N ASP A 16 -4.36 -59.97 -7.41
CA ASP A 16 -5.13 -61.08 -6.90
C ASP A 16 -6.62 -60.71 -6.79
N ILE A 17 -7.51 -61.52 -7.43
CA ILE A 17 -8.96 -61.30 -7.44
C ILE A 17 -9.56 -61.28 -6.03
N ARG A 18 -8.98 -62.01 -5.09
CA ARG A 18 -9.47 -62.06 -3.69
C ARG A 18 -9.29 -60.69 -3.02
N ASP A 19 -8.19 -60.02 -3.31
CA ASP A 19 -7.90 -58.68 -2.77
C ASP A 19 -8.85 -57.62 -3.37
N HIS A 20 -9.22 -57.74 -4.66
CA HIS A 20 -10.19 -56.86 -5.29
C HIS A 20 -11.61 -57.05 -4.71
N VAL A 21 -12.03 -58.31 -4.50
CA VAL A 21 -13.34 -58.61 -3.89
C VAL A 21 -13.37 -58.14 -2.42
N TYR A 22 -12.29 -58.34 -1.68
CA TYR A 22 -12.14 -57.81 -0.33
C TYR A 22 -12.21 -56.30 -0.27
N ALA A 23 -11.50 -55.61 -1.16
CA ALA A 23 -11.49 -54.16 -1.26
C ALA A 23 -12.87 -53.58 -1.59
N GLY A 24 -13.62 -54.22 -2.49
CA GLY A 24 -15.03 -53.87 -2.80
C GLY A 24 -15.92 -53.97 -1.57
N GLY A 25 -15.83 -55.08 -0.80
CA GLY A 25 -16.58 -55.21 0.45
C GLY A 25 -16.13 -54.24 1.54
N MET A 26 -14.87 -53.83 1.56
CA MET A 26 -14.43 -52.80 2.48
C MET A 26 -14.96 -51.43 2.09
N LEU A 27 -15.08 -51.10 0.79
CA LEU A 27 -15.73 -49.88 0.30
C LEU A 27 -17.20 -49.81 0.77
N ASP A 28 -17.95 -50.92 0.65
CA ASP A 28 -19.32 -50.99 1.20
C ASP A 28 -19.32 -50.72 2.70
N LYS A 29 -18.39 -51.34 3.44
CA LYS A 29 -18.25 -51.13 4.88
C LYS A 29 -17.94 -49.68 5.23
N VAL A 30 -17.07 -49.01 4.49
CA VAL A 30 -16.76 -47.59 4.69
C VAL A 30 -18.02 -46.72 4.57
N VAL A 31 -18.89 -47.02 3.61
CA VAL A 31 -20.05 -46.18 3.28
C VAL A 31 -21.28 -46.52 4.10
N THR A 32 -21.49 -47.82 4.42
CA THR A 32 -22.79 -48.31 4.98
C THR A 32 -22.70 -48.80 6.41
N SER A 33 -21.51 -48.96 6.99
CA SER A 33 -21.33 -49.45 8.35
C SER A 33 -21.60 -48.39 9.40
N SER A 34 -22.32 -48.74 10.46
CA SER A 34 -22.45 -47.94 11.67
C SER A 34 -21.23 -48.05 12.62
N GLU A 35 -20.28 -48.95 12.32
CA GLU A 35 -19.00 -48.99 13.06
C GLU A 35 -18.19 -47.76 12.72
N LEU A 36 -17.53 -47.15 13.71
CA LEU A 36 -16.77 -45.92 13.50
C LEU A 36 -15.43 -46.11 12.79
N LYS A 37 -14.87 -47.34 12.89
CA LYS A 37 -13.59 -47.71 12.30
C LYS A 37 -13.64 -49.06 11.60
N TYR A 38 -12.74 -49.28 10.66
CA TYR A 38 -12.48 -50.56 10.02
C TYR A 38 -10.99 -50.82 9.87
N THR A 39 -10.63 -52.09 9.76
CA THR A 39 -9.24 -52.48 9.51
C THR A 39 -9.11 -52.90 8.04
N ASP A 40 -8.15 -52.34 7.32
CA ASP A 40 -7.87 -52.74 5.94
C ASP A 40 -7.18 -54.12 5.86
N ARG A 41 -6.96 -54.59 4.64
CA ARG A 41 -6.33 -55.91 4.42
C ARG A 41 -4.87 -56.03 4.87
N LEU A 42 -4.18 -54.88 5.07
CA LEU A 42 -2.79 -54.83 5.51
C LEU A 42 -2.67 -54.55 7.02
N GLY A 43 -3.79 -54.43 7.74
CA GLY A 43 -3.85 -54.21 9.17
C GLY A 43 -3.93 -52.75 9.60
N GLY A 44 -4.07 -51.80 8.66
CA GLY A 44 -4.26 -50.39 8.95
C GLY A 44 -5.67 -50.06 9.45
N GLU A 45 -5.79 -49.27 10.53
CA GLU A 45 -7.07 -48.76 11.00
C GLU A 45 -7.48 -47.48 10.26
N HIS A 46 -8.74 -47.41 9.82
CA HIS A 46 -9.32 -46.26 9.11
C HIS A 46 -10.69 -45.95 9.64
N TYR A 47 -11.16 -44.73 9.46
CA TYR A 47 -12.51 -44.30 9.79
C TYR A 47 -13.50 -44.69 8.69
N THR A 48 -14.71 -45.10 9.08
CA THR A 48 -15.89 -45.11 8.19
C THR A 48 -16.47 -43.71 8.03
N ILE A 49 -17.43 -43.51 7.14
CA ILE A 49 -18.12 -42.21 7.00
C ILE A 49 -18.81 -41.81 8.31
N ASP A 50 -19.45 -42.76 9.01
CA ASP A 50 -20.04 -42.52 10.32
C ASP A 50 -18.96 -42.18 11.37
N GLY A 51 -17.77 -42.79 11.28
CA GLY A 51 -16.66 -42.46 12.13
C GLY A 51 -16.11 -41.03 11.92
N ILE A 52 -15.97 -40.62 10.67
CA ILE A 52 -15.53 -39.23 10.33
C ILE A 52 -16.58 -38.22 10.83
N LYS A 53 -17.87 -38.53 10.64
CA LYS A 53 -18.96 -37.68 11.13
C LYS A 53 -18.96 -37.58 12.67
N ALA A 54 -18.83 -38.68 13.37
CA ALA A 54 -18.80 -38.70 14.83
C ALA A 54 -17.62 -37.90 15.41
N GLU A 55 -16.42 -37.99 14.79
CA GLU A 55 -15.25 -37.22 15.20
C GLU A 55 -15.45 -35.73 14.88
N GLY A 56 -16.04 -35.40 13.71
CA GLY A 56 -16.41 -34.04 13.34
C GLY A 56 -17.43 -33.42 14.30
N ASP A 57 -18.49 -34.13 14.63
CA ASP A 57 -19.51 -33.68 15.57
C ASP A 57 -18.93 -33.44 16.98
N LYS A 58 -17.98 -34.28 17.41
CA LYS A 58 -17.25 -34.10 18.67
C LYS A 58 -16.38 -32.82 18.66
N VAL A 59 -15.61 -32.58 17.59
CA VAL A 59 -14.78 -31.37 17.46
C VAL A 59 -15.66 -30.12 17.44
N ILE A 60 -16.82 -30.17 16.78
CA ILE A 60 -17.79 -29.07 16.75
C ILE A 60 -18.32 -28.79 18.16
N GLU A 61 -18.70 -29.83 18.89
CA GLU A 61 -19.24 -29.67 20.25
C GLU A 61 -18.18 -29.20 21.23
N ASP A 62 -16.97 -29.74 21.19
CA ASP A 62 -15.83 -29.28 21.99
C ASP A 62 -15.49 -27.80 21.68
N THR A 63 -15.52 -27.41 20.41
CA THR A 63 -15.32 -26.03 20.00
C THR A 63 -16.45 -25.13 20.49
N ARG A 64 -17.70 -25.58 20.38
CA ARG A 64 -18.86 -24.84 20.87
C ARG A 64 -18.81 -24.63 22.37
N GLN A 65 -18.46 -25.66 23.13
CA GLN A 65 -18.33 -25.59 24.60
C GLN A 65 -17.20 -24.66 25.04
N ASN A 66 -16.11 -24.58 24.27
CA ASN A 66 -15.00 -23.67 24.55
C ASN A 66 -15.29 -22.22 24.15
N LEU A 67 -16.16 -21.98 23.17
CA LEU A 67 -16.54 -20.64 22.70
C LEU A 67 -17.70 -20.01 23.48
N ILE A 68 -18.60 -20.80 24.05
CA ILE A 68 -19.77 -20.30 24.80
C ILE A 68 -19.36 -19.41 25.98
N PRO A 69 -18.35 -19.75 26.81
CA PRO A 69 -17.93 -18.90 27.92
C PRO A 69 -17.33 -17.57 27.46
N LEU A 70 -16.65 -17.54 26.31
CA LEU A 70 -16.03 -16.34 25.73
C LEU A 70 -17.05 -15.41 25.06
N SER A 71 -18.20 -15.92 24.65
CA SER A 71 -19.27 -15.13 24.02
C SER A 71 -20.23 -14.48 24.99
N ARG A 72 -20.25 -14.90 26.25
CA ARG A 72 -21.11 -14.34 27.28
C ARG A 72 -20.40 -13.20 28.02
N GLN A 73 -20.95 -12.02 27.92
CA GLN A 73 -20.54 -10.85 28.66
C GLN A 73 -21.65 -10.45 29.62
N TYR A 74 -21.29 -10.30 30.88
CA TYR A 74 -22.23 -9.91 31.92
C TYR A 74 -22.03 -8.44 32.31
N MET A 75 -23.12 -7.75 32.62
CA MET A 75 -23.05 -6.36 33.03
C MET A 75 -22.59 -6.22 34.46
N THR A 76 -22.92 -7.19 35.32
CA THR A 76 -22.53 -7.23 36.74
C THR A 76 -22.03 -8.61 37.15
N LEU A 77 -21.27 -8.69 38.23
CA LEU A 77 -20.83 -9.97 38.78
C LEU A 77 -22.02 -10.79 39.35
N GLU A 78 -23.06 -10.12 39.85
CA GLU A 78 -24.28 -10.76 40.30
C GLU A 78 -25.01 -11.47 39.18
N ASP A 79 -25.12 -10.84 38.01
CA ASP A 79 -25.73 -11.46 36.81
C ASP A 79 -24.92 -12.69 36.36
N ALA A 80 -23.59 -12.58 36.36
CA ALA A 80 -22.71 -13.70 36.01
C ALA A 80 -22.82 -14.86 36.99
N GLN A 81 -22.87 -14.57 38.29
CA GLN A 81 -23.03 -15.59 39.35
C GLN A 81 -24.42 -16.23 39.32
N ALA A 82 -25.45 -15.47 38.98
CA ALA A 82 -26.82 -16.03 38.81
C ALA A 82 -26.90 -16.99 37.63
N ASP A 83 -26.10 -16.83 36.59
CA ASP A 83 -26.02 -17.68 35.41
C ASP A 83 -24.92 -18.76 35.48
N ILE A 84 -24.39 -19.03 36.69
CA ILE A 84 -23.26 -19.94 36.93
C ILE A 84 -23.44 -21.34 36.33
N ALA A 85 -24.68 -21.83 36.27
CA ALA A 85 -25.01 -23.14 35.70
C ALA A 85 -24.67 -23.23 34.19
N ASN A 86 -24.54 -22.10 33.51
CA ASN A 86 -24.18 -21.98 32.10
C ASN A 86 -22.71 -21.61 31.89
N ILE A 87 -21.91 -21.49 32.93
CA ILE A 87 -20.47 -21.27 32.90
C ILE A 87 -19.78 -22.54 33.38
N PRO A 88 -19.20 -23.37 32.48
CA PRO A 88 -18.59 -24.63 32.85
C PRO A 88 -17.54 -24.51 33.94
N GLU A 89 -17.42 -25.54 34.76
CA GLU A 89 -16.37 -25.62 35.80
C GLU A 89 -14.97 -25.44 35.18
N GLY A 90 -14.15 -24.61 35.81
CA GLY A 90 -12.79 -24.29 35.35
C GLY A 90 -12.72 -23.37 34.13
N SER A 91 -13.85 -22.90 33.59
CA SER A 91 -13.85 -21.96 32.44
C SER A 91 -13.93 -20.49 32.92
N ALA A 92 -13.36 -19.61 32.11
CA ALA A 92 -13.38 -18.18 32.36
C ALA A 92 -14.59 -17.49 31.72
N THR A 93 -15.05 -16.41 32.35
CA THR A 93 -16.08 -15.52 31.81
C THR A 93 -15.69 -14.05 32.07
N TYR A 94 -16.39 -13.13 31.42
CA TYR A 94 -16.07 -11.71 31.51
C TYR A 94 -17.23 -10.88 32.05
N VAL A 95 -16.93 -10.04 33.03
CA VAL A 95 -17.89 -9.09 33.61
C VAL A 95 -17.42 -7.67 33.31
N ARG A 96 -18.32 -6.81 32.86
CA ARG A 96 -18.00 -5.43 32.49
C ARG A 96 -17.31 -4.69 33.62
N SER A 97 -16.15 -4.11 33.34
CA SER A 97 -15.38 -3.35 34.33
C SER A 97 -16.02 -1.98 34.57
N GLY A 98 -16.17 -1.60 35.84
CA GLY A 98 -16.65 -0.28 36.21
C GLY A 98 -15.59 0.82 36.17
N ILE A 99 -14.33 0.50 35.87
CA ILE A 99 -13.18 1.42 35.90
C ILE A 99 -12.56 1.53 34.51
N GLY A 100 -12.46 2.74 34.00
CA GLY A 100 -12.24 3.18 32.61
C GLY A 100 -11.02 2.66 31.83
N SER A 101 -10.18 1.75 32.32
CA SER A 101 -9.03 1.22 31.60
C SER A 101 -9.21 -0.22 31.09
N ALA A 102 -10.27 -0.90 31.47
CA ALA A 102 -10.59 -2.25 31.02
C ALA A 102 -12.03 -2.32 30.51
N LEU A 103 -12.26 -3.13 29.48
CA LEU A 103 -13.58 -3.41 28.96
C LEU A 103 -14.33 -4.36 29.88
N ALA A 104 -13.63 -5.41 30.38
CA ALA A 104 -14.18 -6.40 31.30
C ALA A 104 -13.09 -6.99 32.21
N ASP A 105 -13.51 -7.43 33.38
CA ASP A 105 -12.69 -8.19 34.32
C ASP A 105 -12.98 -9.70 34.13
N GLU A 106 -11.93 -10.52 34.15
CA GLU A 106 -12.03 -11.97 33.95
C GLU A 106 -12.26 -12.68 35.27
N TYR A 107 -13.23 -13.57 35.29
CA TYR A 107 -13.55 -14.47 36.42
C TYR A 107 -13.52 -15.92 35.96
N ILE A 108 -13.11 -16.83 36.84
CA ILE A 108 -13.14 -18.27 36.57
C ILE A 108 -14.21 -18.93 37.46
N ASN A 109 -14.96 -19.88 36.89
CA ASN A 109 -15.86 -20.71 37.72
C ASN A 109 -15.05 -21.76 38.48
N ASN A 110 -14.96 -21.59 39.78
CA ASN A 110 -14.34 -22.53 40.70
C ASN A 110 -15.42 -23.15 41.58
N SER A 111 -15.81 -24.37 41.26
CA SER A 111 -16.82 -25.16 42.00
C SER A 111 -18.15 -24.41 42.23
N GLY A 112 -18.64 -23.72 41.19
CA GLY A 112 -19.90 -22.98 41.23
C GLY A 112 -19.81 -21.56 41.78
N THR A 113 -18.58 -21.05 42.06
CA THR A 113 -18.34 -19.68 42.50
C THR A 113 -17.41 -18.97 41.50
N LEU A 114 -17.73 -17.74 41.12
CA LEU A 114 -16.88 -16.92 40.27
C LEU A 114 -15.78 -16.24 41.05
N GLU A 115 -14.54 -16.62 40.79
CA GLU A 115 -13.35 -16.04 41.41
C GLU A 115 -12.62 -15.14 40.41
N PRO A 116 -12.15 -13.93 40.81
CA PRO A 116 -11.41 -13.06 39.91
C PRO A 116 -10.04 -13.64 39.59
N THR A 117 -9.67 -13.72 38.30
CA THR A 117 -8.36 -14.19 37.85
C THR A 117 -7.28 -13.10 37.97
N GLY A 118 -7.67 -11.84 38.16
CA GLY A 118 -6.81 -10.67 38.06
C GLY A 118 -6.50 -10.23 36.64
N ARG A 119 -6.92 -10.99 35.64
CA ARG A 119 -6.79 -10.59 34.24
C ARG A 119 -7.92 -9.67 33.83
N LYS A 120 -7.64 -8.80 32.84
CA LYS A 120 -8.61 -7.83 32.34
C LYS A 120 -8.63 -7.85 30.83
N MET A 121 -9.81 -7.75 30.24
CA MET A 121 -9.95 -7.46 28.82
C MET A 121 -9.69 -5.96 28.64
N PRO A 122 -8.62 -5.55 27.93
CA PRO A 122 -8.31 -4.15 27.73
C PRO A 122 -9.41 -3.47 26.92
N SER A 123 -9.72 -2.20 27.21
CA SER A 123 -10.57 -1.40 26.36
C SER A 123 -9.88 -1.16 25.01
N GLN A 124 -10.63 -0.88 23.94
CA GLN A 124 -10.06 -0.51 22.65
C GLN A 124 -9.05 0.64 22.80
N GLN A 125 -9.30 1.57 23.69
CA GLN A 125 -8.41 2.68 24.02
C GLN A 125 -7.14 2.20 24.78
N ALA A 126 -7.24 1.19 25.62
CA ALA A 126 -6.09 0.62 26.34
C ALA A 126 -5.24 -0.31 25.45
N VAL A 127 -5.85 -1.02 24.50
CA VAL A 127 -5.13 -1.80 23.46
C VAL A 127 -4.42 -0.84 22.52
N GLN A 128 -5.07 0.20 22.05
CA GLN A 128 -4.50 1.24 21.20
C GLN A 128 -3.30 1.94 21.88
N ILE A 129 -3.41 2.23 23.18
CA ILE A 129 -2.31 2.83 23.96
C ILE A 129 -1.13 1.85 24.14
N ASN A 130 -1.37 0.55 24.29
CA ASN A 130 -0.29 -0.44 24.47
C ASN A 130 0.40 -0.83 23.16
N ASP A 131 -0.32 -0.88 22.04
CA ASP A 131 0.27 -1.19 20.73
C ASP A 131 0.98 0.04 20.13
N ASP A 132 0.49 1.26 20.42
CA ASP A 132 1.08 2.51 19.94
C ASP A 132 2.46 2.83 20.57
N PHE A 133 2.84 2.17 21.68
CA PHE A 133 4.02 2.55 22.45
C PHE A 133 5.06 1.44 22.68
N ARG A 134 4.91 0.27 22.06
CA ARG A 134 5.89 -0.80 22.17
C ARG A 134 6.69 -0.97 20.88
N VAL A 135 7.90 -0.42 20.86
CA VAL A 135 8.86 -0.63 19.79
C VAL A 135 10.05 -1.41 20.35
N ASP A 136 10.15 -2.68 19.96
CA ASP A 136 11.34 -3.49 20.22
C ASP A 136 12.38 -3.14 19.14
N VAL A 137 13.34 -2.31 19.48
CA VAL A 137 14.51 -2.06 18.65
C VAL A 137 15.68 -2.87 19.22
N THR A 138 16.04 -3.94 18.53
CA THR A 138 17.23 -4.71 18.87
C THR A 138 18.45 -4.08 18.22
N LEU A 139 19.25 -3.37 19.00
CA LEU A 139 20.54 -2.83 18.61
C LEU A 139 21.64 -3.62 19.32
N GLY A 140 22.23 -4.61 18.65
CA GLY A 140 23.27 -5.44 19.24
C GLY A 140 22.76 -6.39 20.32
N SER A 141 23.47 -6.51 21.44
CA SER A 141 23.13 -7.38 22.57
C SER A 141 22.20 -6.73 23.61
N GLU A 142 21.69 -5.53 23.35
CA GLU A 142 20.82 -4.79 24.29
C GLU A 142 19.45 -4.52 23.67
N SER A 143 18.40 -4.82 24.43
CA SER A 143 17.02 -4.54 24.03
C SER A 143 16.61 -3.16 24.53
N GLN A 144 16.16 -2.29 23.63
CA GLN A 144 15.57 -1.01 23.97
C GLN A 144 14.07 -1.05 23.72
N TRP A 145 13.30 -0.66 24.69
CA TRP A 145 11.85 -0.56 24.56
C TRP A 145 11.32 0.69 25.26
N VAL A 146 10.26 1.25 24.71
CA VAL A 146 9.55 2.38 25.31
C VAL A 146 8.29 1.83 25.95
N ASP A 147 8.16 1.96 27.25
CA ASP A 147 6.97 1.60 27.99
C ASP A 147 6.26 2.87 28.48
N ASN A 148 5.05 3.08 28.01
CA ASN A 148 4.21 4.19 28.42
C ASN A 148 3.13 3.78 29.45
N SER A 149 3.23 2.59 30.04
CA SER A 149 2.26 2.08 31.00
C SER A 149 2.36 2.76 32.38
N SER A 150 3.37 3.60 32.62
CA SER A 150 3.64 4.19 33.92
C SER A 150 3.20 5.65 34.00
N SER A 151 2.08 5.88 34.64
CA SER A 151 1.61 7.13 35.23
C SER A 151 1.67 8.42 34.37
N SER A 152 0.69 9.28 34.53
CA SER A 152 0.62 10.65 33.95
C SER A 152 1.83 11.56 34.26
N ALA A 153 2.86 11.08 34.94
CA ALA A 153 4.02 11.87 35.36
C ALA A 153 5.30 11.62 34.54
N LYS A 154 5.45 10.47 33.89
CA LYS A 154 6.66 10.15 33.09
C LYS A 154 6.41 9.11 31.99
N THR A 155 7.21 9.19 30.94
CA THR A 155 7.31 8.17 29.89
C THR A 155 8.72 7.61 29.85
N THR A 156 8.87 6.30 29.97
CA THR A 156 10.16 5.62 29.83
C THR A 156 10.56 5.55 28.37
N ILE A 157 11.74 6.04 28.06
CA ILE A 157 12.27 6.09 26.68
C ILE A 157 13.23 4.91 26.45
N MET A 158 14.00 4.52 27.48
CA MET A 158 14.96 3.42 27.41
C MET A 158 15.05 2.70 28.75
N ALA A 159 15.09 1.37 28.73
CA ALA A 159 15.45 0.55 29.87
C ALA A 159 16.64 -0.36 29.52
N ASP A 160 17.45 -0.72 30.49
CA ASP A 160 18.54 -1.69 30.33
C ASP A 160 17.98 -3.15 30.27
N ALA A 161 18.84 -4.09 29.94
CA ALA A 161 18.48 -5.52 29.83
C ALA A 161 17.86 -6.12 31.12
N SER A 162 18.00 -5.44 32.27
CA SER A 162 17.36 -5.82 33.53
C SER A 162 16.00 -5.12 33.76
N GLY A 163 15.52 -4.32 32.82
CA GLY A 163 14.25 -3.57 32.88
C GLY A 163 14.35 -2.29 33.73
N ARG A 164 15.55 -1.82 34.08
CA ARG A 164 15.74 -0.58 34.78
C ARG A 164 15.70 0.61 33.85
N GLU A 165 14.89 1.62 34.16
CA GLU A 165 14.79 2.86 33.35
C GLU A 165 16.15 3.58 33.29
N VAL A 166 16.62 3.77 32.06
CA VAL A 166 17.87 4.46 31.79
C VAL A 166 17.62 5.89 31.33
N ILE A 167 16.61 6.08 30.48
CA ILE A 167 16.17 7.39 30.00
C ILE A 167 14.65 7.46 30.10
N TYR A 168 14.13 8.55 30.60
CA TYR A 168 12.68 8.80 30.64
C TYR A 168 12.35 10.29 30.52
N ALA A 169 11.20 10.60 29.97
CA ALA A 169 10.62 11.93 29.95
C ALA A 169 9.82 12.17 31.26
N ASN A 170 10.16 13.20 31.97
CA ASN A 170 9.40 13.65 33.13
C ASN A 170 8.45 14.76 32.69
N HIS A 171 7.17 14.46 32.61
CA HIS A 171 6.13 15.39 32.11
C HIS A 171 5.89 16.57 33.09
N SER A 172 6.00 16.35 34.39
CA SER A 172 5.79 17.39 35.38
C SER A 172 6.92 18.42 35.36
N ALA A 173 8.16 17.95 35.17
CA ALA A 173 9.34 18.80 35.11
C ALA A 173 9.63 19.33 33.71
N LYS A 174 8.93 18.83 32.69
CA LYS A 174 9.20 19.10 31.25
C LYS A 174 10.67 18.87 30.88
N LYS A 175 11.27 17.79 31.41
CA LYS A 175 12.69 17.45 31.23
C LYS A 175 12.84 15.98 30.92
N ILE A 176 13.88 15.64 30.18
CA ILE A 176 14.33 14.27 30.01
C ILE A 176 15.37 13.96 31.09
N VAL A 177 15.29 12.80 31.66
CA VAL A 177 16.16 12.32 32.73
C VAL A 177 16.90 11.09 32.22
N ALA A 178 18.23 11.10 32.27
CA ALA A 178 19.07 9.95 31.98
C ALA A 178 19.83 9.53 33.25
N TYR A 179 19.83 8.23 33.54
CA TYR A 179 20.48 7.67 34.74
C TYR A 179 20.09 8.41 36.02
N GLY A 180 18.81 8.83 36.16
CA GLY A 180 18.29 9.52 37.30
C GLY A 180 18.70 10.98 37.46
N LYS A 181 19.40 11.57 36.47
CA LYS A 181 19.77 12.97 36.44
C LYS A 181 19.06 13.71 35.33
N PRO A 182 18.44 14.88 35.58
CA PRO A 182 17.91 15.71 34.51
C PRO A 182 19.04 16.08 33.55
N LEU A 183 18.80 15.92 32.27
CA LEU A 183 19.69 16.43 31.22
C LEU A 183 19.61 17.96 31.27
N ALA A 184 20.77 18.62 31.25
CA ALA A 184 20.85 20.07 31.32
C ALA A 184 20.29 20.70 30.05
N ASP A 185 19.77 21.91 30.16
CA ASP A 185 19.27 22.71 29.09
C ASP A 185 20.36 22.85 28.00
N ASN A 186 20.05 22.45 26.75
CA ASN A 186 20.89 22.60 25.55
C ASN A 186 21.99 21.56 25.29
N LYS A 187 21.71 20.47 24.71
CA LYS A 187 22.61 19.52 24.05
C LYS A 187 23.50 18.68 24.97
N THR A 188 23.14 17.43 25.15
CA THR A 188 24.00 16.41 25.78
C THR A 188 24.43 15.39 24.73
N VAL A 189 25.73 15.19 24.60
CA VAL A 189 26.33 14.17 23.74
C VAL A 189 26.83 13.02 24.61
N SER A 190 26.38 11.80 24.38
CA SER A 190 26.86 10.60 25.03
C SER A 190 27.29 9.59 23.95
N GLU A 191 28.51 9.08 24.04
CA GLU A 191 28.97 8.00 23.18
C GLU A 191 28.67 6.66 23.84
N LEU A 192 27.89 5.82 23.18
CA LEU A 192 27.60 4.44 23.53
C LEU A 192 27.97 3.55 22.34
N GLY A 193 29.17 2.95 22.40
CA GLY A 193 29.67 2.09 21.35
C GLY A 193 29.99 2.85 20.05
N SER A 194 29.41 2.40 18.94
CA SER A 194 29.64 3.00 17.62
C SER A 194 28.67 4.14 17.25
N GLU A 195 27.79 4.56 18.14
CA GLU A 195 26.76 5.58 17.87
C GLU A 195 26.85 6.74 18.84
N THR A 196 26.53 7.92 18.33
CA THR A 196 26.54 9.17 19.12
C THR A 196 25.10 9.54 19.45
N TRP A 197 24.79 9.58 20.74
CA TRP A 197 23.51 10.08 21.24
C TRP A 197 23.59 11.60 21.38
N VAL A 198 22.72 12.30 20.68
CA VAL A 198 22.60 13.75 20.78
C VAL A 198 21.15 14.05 21.15
N MET A 199 20.95 14.65 22.32
CA MET A 199 19.68 15.30 22.60
C MET A 199 19.81 16.78 22.30
N ASP A 200 19.05 17.25 21.34
CA ASP A 200 19.01 18.63 20.91
C ASP A 200 17.56 19.09 20.93
N ASP A 201 17.21 19.95 21.87
CA ASP A 201 15.91 20.60 22.03
C ASP A 201 15.91 22.03 21.52
N SER A 202 16.99 22.45 20.85
CA SER A 202 17.11 23.80 20.26
C SER A 202 16.11 24.04 19.11
N ASN A 203 15.56 22.97 18.51
CA ASN A 203 14.54 23.09 17.50
C ASN A 203 13.14 23.16 18.15
N PRO A 204 12.35 24.22 17.92
CA PRO A 204 11.04 24.39 18.56
C PRO A 204 9.98 23.38 18.07
N THR A 205 10.26 22.61 17.03
CA THR A 205 9.30 21.66 16.42
C THR A 205 9.64 20.20 16.63
N ILE A 206 10.91 19.87 16.91
CA ILE A 206 11.34 18.48 17.14
C ILE A 206 12.33 18.37 18.29
N ILE A 207 12.29 17.27 19.01
CA ILE A 207 13.33 16.85 19.95
C ILE A 207 14.13 15.72 19.29
N ILE A 208 15.39 15.98 19.00
CA ILE A 208 16.29 14.97 18.43
C ILE A 208 16.82 14.09 19.55
N GLU A 209 16.69 12.78 19.41
CA GLU A 209 17.12 11.82 20.42
C GLU A 209 18.35 11.01 19.98
N LEU A 210 18.48 10.73 18.67
CA LEU A 210 19.55 9.89 18.16
C LEU A 210 20.04 10.41 16.80
N VAL A 211 21.34 10.52 16.70
CA VAL A 211 22.04 10.88 15.45
C VAL A 211 23.10 9.82 15.16
N ASP A 212 23.22 9.36 13.93
CA ASP A 212 24.27 8.45 13.55
C ASP A 212 25.64 9.15 13.43
N LYS A 213 26.71 8.39 13.23
CA LYS A 213 28.08 8.91 13.11
C LYS A 213 28.27 9.96 12.00
N SER A 214 27.36 10.00 11.01
CA SER A 214 27.36 10.99 9.93
C SER A 214 26.59 12.25 10.26
N GLY A 215 26.01 12.36 11.48
CA GLY A 215 25.17 13.47 11.90
C GLY A 215 23.73 13.39 11.39
N ARG A 216 23.30 12.24 10.85
CA ARG A 216 21.93 12.07 10.39
C ARG A 216 21.01 11.76 11.56
N ILE A 217 19.88 12.49 11.66
CA ILE A 217 18.86 12.23 12.69
C ILE A 217 18.24 10.84 12.44
N VAL A 218 18.44 9.96 13.38
CA VAL A 218 17.90 8.59 13.34
C VAL A 218 16.55 8.53 14.05
N LYS A 219 16.42 9.22 15.19
CA LYS A 219 15.21 9.21 16.00
C LYS A 219 14.91 10.60 16.56
N TYR A 220 13.66 11.02 16.46
CA TYR A 220 13.19 12.30 17.01
C TYR A 220 11.72 12.25 17.38
N LEU A 221 11.33 13.10 18.33
CA LEU A 221 9.93 13.40 18.65
C LEU A 221 9.51 14.68 17.94
N ASP A 222 8.47 14.62 17.14
CA ASP A 222 7.83 15.79 16.55
C ASP A 222 6.81 16.37 17.54
N LEU A 223 7.03 17.60 17.97
CA LEU A 223 6.23 18.24 19.02
C LEU A 223 4.85 18.72 18.54
N ALA A 224 4.68 18.88 17.23
CA ALA A 224 3.41 19.31 16.65
C ALA A 224 2.43 18.14 16.54
N SER A 225 2.93 16.97 16.11
CA SER A 225 2.12 15.74 16.00
C SER A 225 2.12 14.89 17.28
N GLY A 226 3.11 15.08 18.17
CA GLY A 226 3.32 14.22 19.35
C GLY A 226 3.85 12.82 18.99
N LEU A 227 4.28 12.59 17.77
CA LEU A 227 4.72 11.29 17.28
C LEU A 227 6.24 11.16 17.30
N TYR A 228 6.71 9.96 17.61
CA TYR A 228 8.10 9.59 17.41
C TYR A 228 8.37 9.20 15.96
N TYR A 229 9.55 9.55 15.48
CA TYR A 229 10.02 9.20 14.15
C TYR A 229 11.34 8.45 14.26
N VAL A 230 11.46 7.33 13.55
CA VAL A 230 12.71 6.57 13.37
C VAL A 230 13.01 6.49 11.89
N PHE A 231 14.20 6.95 11.49
CA PHE A 231 14.57 7.10 10.07
C PHE A 231 13.52 7.85 9.23
N GLY A 232 12.89 8.89 9.82
CA GLY A 232 11.87 9.69 9.18
C GLY A 232 10.49 9.04 9.05
N LYS A 233 10.27 7.86 9.65
CA LYS A 233 8.95 7.22 9.73
C LYS A 233 8.37 7.40 11.12
N ALA A 234 7.10 7.81 11.20
CA ALA A 234 6.39 7.88 12.47
C ALA A 234 6.27 6.46 13.07
N VAL A 235 6.61 6.36 14.35
CA VAL A 235 6.51 5.12 15.12
C VAL A 235 5.17 5.14 15.85
N GLY A 236 4.41 4.06 15.77
CA GLY A 236 3.12 3.94 16.47
C GLY A 236 1.92 4.46 15.66
N THR A 237 2.10 4.96 14.44
CA THR A 237 0.94 5.02 13.53
C THR A 237 0.65 3.61 13.06
N GLU A 238 -0.50 3.07 13.40
CA GLU A 238 -0.95 1.83 12.80
C GLU A 238 -0.90 1.97 11.28
N GLN A 239 0.15 1.43 10.68
CA GLN A 239 0.07 0.98 9.32
C GLN A 239 -0.80 -0.26 9.42
N SER A 240 -2.10 -0.13 9.12
CA SER A 240 -2.97 -1.29 8.97
C SER A 240 -2.19 -2.29 8.12
N SER A 241 -1.89 -3.44 8.73
CA SER A 241 -1.10 -4.46 8.04
C SER A 241 -1.87 -4.86 6.80
N ILE A 242 -1.34 -4.53 5.61
CA ILE A 242 -1.97 -4.92 4.35
C ILE A 242 -2.15 -6.42 4.36
N VAL A 243 -3.35 -6.87 4.09
CA VAL A 243 -3.60 -8.27 3.81
C VAL A 243 -3.34 -8.51 2.33
N TYR A 244 -2.18 -9.06 2.03
CA TYR A 244 -1.76 -9.33 0.65
C TYR A 244 -2.54 -10.51 0.05
N PRO A 245 -2.84 -10.49 -1.26
CA PRO A 245 -3.44 -11.62 -1.94
C PRO A 245 -2.47 -12.81 -1.98
N THR A 246 -2.96 -13.99 -1.66
CA THR A 246 -2.19 -15.25 -1.70
C THR A 246 -2.37 -16.02 -3.00
N PHE A 247 -3.37 -15.67 -3.78
CA PHE A 247 -3.69 -16.25 -5.09
C PHE A 247 -4.35 -15.21 -5.98
N ILE A 248 -4.44 -15.49 -7.29
CA ILE A 248 -5.22 -14.71 -8.24
C ILE A 248 -6.62 -15.35 -8.36
N PRO A 249 -7.71 -14.59 -8.18
CA PRO A 249 -9.07 -15.11 -8.29
C PRO A 249 -9.32 -15.76 -9.65
N GLU A 250 -10.17 -16.78 -9.72
CA GLU A 250 -10.55 -17.44 -10.98
C GLU A 250 -11.16 -16.45 -11.99
N PHE A 251 -11.89 -15.45 -11.47
CA PHE A 251 -12.39 -14.31 -12.22
C PHE A 251 -11.87 -13.01 -11.61
N MET A 252 -10.86 -12.44 -12.26
CA MET A 252 -10.19 -11.21 -11.86
C MET A 252 -10.84 -10.00 -12.52
N ASP A 253 -11.41 -9.11 -11.73
CA ASP A 253 -12.01 -7.86 -12.19
C ASP A 253 -10.93 -6.77 -12.28
N ALA A 254 -10.52 -6.40 -13.50
CA ALA A 254 -9.52 -5.38 -13.75
C ALA A 254 -10.20 -4.06 -14.13
N ARG A 255 -10.03 -3.04 -13.28
CA ARG A 255 -10.74 -1.76 -13.39
C ARG A 255 -9.83 -0.59 -13.64
N SER A 256 -10.33 0.31 -14.51
CA SER A 256 -9.85 1.68 -14.66
C SER A 256 -10.95 2.64 -14.24
N TYR A 257 -10.63 3.61 -13.38
CA TYR A 257 -11.54 4.64 -12.89
C TYR A 257 -10.85 6.01 -12.91
N GLY A 258 -11.61 7.07 -13.10
CA GLY A 258 -11.09 8.44 -13.13
C GLY A 258 -11.69 9.30 -14.23
N GLN A 259 -10.87 10.12 -14.87
CA GLN A 259 -11.30 11.03 -15.94
C GLN A 259 -10.93 10.50 -17.35
N SER A 260 -10.73 11.38 -18.33
CA SER A 260 -10.48 11.03 -19.73
C SER A 260 -9.30 10.08 -19.96
N LEU A 261 -8.24 10.17 -19.14
CA LEU A 261 -7.09 9.25 -19.22
C LEU A 261 -7.44 7.83 -18.75
N SER A 262 -8.45 7.67 -17.90
CA SER A 262 -8.93 6.36 -17.44
C SER A 262 -9.76 5.62 -18.49
N ILE A 263 -10.33 6.37 -19.45
CA ILE A 263 -11.11 5.85 -20.58
C ILE A 263 -10.32 5.90 -21.89
N TYR A 264 -9.01 6.12 -21.83
CA TYR A 264 -8.09 6.06 -22.96
C TYR A 264 -8.42 7.03 -24.10
N SER A 265 -8.89 8.24 -23.75
CA SER A 265 -9.19 9.30 -24.73
C SER A 265 -7.97 9.60 -25.61
N GLN A 266 -8.18 9.81 -26.90
CA GLN A 266 -7.16 10.01 -27.94
C GLN A 266 -6.25 8.78 -28.23
N GLY A 267 -6.46 7.66 -27.55
CA GLY A 267 -5.69 6.42 -27.73
C GLY A 267 -6.07 5.64 -28.99
N THR A 268 -6.21 6.30 -30.13
CA THR A 268 -6.57 5.69 -31.42
C THR A 268 -5.52 5.99 -32.49
N PRO A 269 -5.29 5.09 -33.46
CA PRO A 269 -5.80 3.72 -33.55
C PRO A 269 -5.24 2.80 -32.47
N GLY A 270 -5.97 1.73 -32.16
CA GLY A 270 -5.50 0.68 -31.24
C GLY A 270 -4.28 -0.06 -31.79
N LEU A 271 -3.42 -0.53 -30.90
CA LEU A 271 -2.32 -1.45 -31.22
C LEU A 271 -2.75 -2.87 -30.87
N ALA A 272 -2.57 -3.81 -31.79
CA ALA A 272 -2.87 -5.21 -31.54
C ALA A 272 -2.15 -5.73 -30.30
N THR A 273 -2.90 -6.31 -29.36
CA THR A 273 -2.38 -6.87 -28.12
C THR A 273 -3.00 -8.24 -27.92
N PRO A 274 -2.23 -9.31 -27.83
CA PRO A 274 -2.77 -10.63 -27.56
C PRO A 274 -3.55 -10.62 -26.23
N THR A 275 -4.71 -11.27 -26.22
CA THR A 275 -5.52 -11.43 -25.01
C THR A 275 -5.83 -12.90 -24.81
N VAL A 276 -5.67 -13.38 -23.57
CA VAL A 276 -5.97 -14.76 -23.20
C VAL A 276 -6.99 -14.74 -22.08
N LYS A 277 -8.12 -15.46 -22.25
CA LYS A 277 -9.20 -15.51 -21.25
C LYS A 277 -9.61 -14.11 -20.74
N THR A 278 -9.70 -13.16 -21.65
CA THR A 278 -10.01 -11.77 -21.33
C THR A 278 -11.39 -11.43 -21.88
N PHE A 279 -12.18 -10.75 -21.06
CA PHE A 279 -13.57 -10.44 -21.31
C PHE A 279 -13.83 -8.94 -21.14
N ARG A 280 -14.91 -8.49 -21.73
CA ARG A 280 -15.57 -7.22 -21.49
C ARG A 280 -17.06 -7.44 -21.28
N PHE A 281 -17.75 -6.43 -20.81
CA PHE A 281 -19.20 -6.46 -20.82
C PHE A 281 -19.77 -6.42 -22.26
N ASP A 282 -20.96 -6.98 -22.44
CA ASP A 282 -21.71 -6.92 -23.71
C ASP A 282 -21.93 -5.49 -24.21
N THR A 283 -22.00 -4.52 -23.29
CA THR A 283 -22.13 -3.09 -23.59
C THR A 283 -20.80 -2.40 -23.92
N GLY A 284 -19.68 -3.11 -23.91
CA GLY A 284 -18.32 -2.60 -24.17
C GLY A 284 -17.45 -2.52 -22.91
N VAL A 285 -16.21 -2.02 -23.07
CA VAL A 285 -15.28 -1.78 -21.97
C VAL A 285 -15.69 -0.56 -21.16
N LEU A 286 -16.20 0.49 -21.80
CA LEU A 286 -16.69 1.70 -21.13
C LEU A 286 -18.03 1.42 -20.47
N THR A 287 -18.12 1.65 -19.15
CA THR A 287 -19.28 1.25 -18.34
C THR A 287 -20.16 2.41 -17.87
N TYR A 288 -19.69 3.66 -17.96
CA TYR A 288 -20.48 4.81 -17.57
C TYR A 288 -21.79 4.91 -18.39
N ASN A 289 -22.93 5.07 -17.72
CA ASN A 289 -24.28 5.06 -18.31
C ASN A 289 -24.62 3.77 -19.10
N LYS A 290 -24.05 2.62 -18.69
CA LYS A 290 -24.35 1.32 -19.29
C LYS A 290 -24.95 0.37 -18.25
N ASN A 291 -25.79 -0.52 -18.76
CA ASN A 291 -26.39 -1.61 -17.96
C ASN A 291 -26.00 -2.96 -18.58
N PRO A 292 -24.82 -3.46 -18.27
CA PRO A 292 -24.35 -4.74 -18.83
C PRO A 292 -25.20 -5.89 -18.33
N THR A 293 -25.41 -6.89 -19.19
CA THR A 293 -26.18 -8.08 -18.86
C THR A 293 -25.38 -9.37 -18.95
N SER A 294 -24.31 -9.38 -19.74
CA SER A 294 -23.46 -10.54 -19.96
C SER A 294 -22.01 -10.15 -20.24
N LEU A 295 -21.17 -11.19 -20.34
CA LEU A 295 -19.75 -11.06 -20.73
C LEU A 295 -19.57 -11.57 -22.15
N VAL A 296 -18.71 -10.90 -22.89
CA VAL A 296 -18.23 -11.33 -24.20
C VAL A 296 -16.71 -11.33 -24.23
N ALA A 297 -16.13 -12.22 -25.03
CA ALA A 297 -14.68 -12.22 -25.20
C ALA A 297 -14.20 -10.85 -25.70
N LEU A 298 -13.07 -10.40 -25.16
CA LEU A 298 -12.43 -9.19 -25.65
C LEU A 298 -11.73 -9.52 -26.95
N GLU A 299 -12.21 -8.90 -28.03
CA GLU A 299 -11.54 -8.96 -29.34
C GLU A 299 -10.45 -7.88 -29.39
N ASP A 300 -9.49 -8.06 -30.28
CA ASP A 300 -8.45 -7.06 -30.54
C ASP A 300 -9.08 -5.70 -30.85
N PRO A 301 -8.75 -4.64 -30.13
CA PRO A 301 -9.39 -3.36 -30.34
C PRO A 301 -8.88 -2.72 -31.61
N THR A 302 -9.80 -2.31 -32.47
CA THR A 302 -9.49 -1.44 -33.59
C THR A 302 -9.48 0.03 -33.20
N SER A 303 -9.93 0.37 -31.96
CA SER A 303 -10.18 1.74 -31.55
C SER A 303 -9.35 2.21 -30.35
N SER A 304 -9.27 1.47 -29.25
CA SER A 304 -8.57 1.92 -28.03
C SER A 304 -7.96 0.76 -27.25
N GLN A 305 -6.93 1.05 -26.47
CA GLN A 305 -6.09 0.04 -25.81
C GLN A 305 -6.70 -0.59 -24.55
N TYR A 306 -7.44 0.15 -23.73
CA TYR A 306 -8.18 -0.27 -22.52
C TYR A 306 -7.51 -1.33 -21.64
N MET A 307 -6.34 -1.06 -21.09
CA MET A 307 -5.61 -1.96 -20.18
C MET A 307 -5.16 -3.32 -20.78
N GLN A 308 -5.37 -3.59 -22.05
CA GLN A 308 -5.00 -4.90 -22.64
C GLN A 308 -3.51 -5.19 -22.50
N SER A 309 -2.65 -4.19 -22.71
CA SER A 309 -1.20 -4.34 -22.54
C SER A 309 -0.81 -4.62 -21.08
N GLN A 310 -1.48 -3.98 -20.13
CA GLN A 310 -1.29 -4.25 -18.72
C GLN A 310 -1.62 -5.71 -18.38
N ILE A 311 -2.79 -6.18 -18.81
CA ILE A 311 -3.25 -7.54 -18.50
C ILE A 311 -2.41 -8.58 -19.23
N HIS A 312 -2.07 -8.34 -20.52
CA HIS A 312 -1.20 -9.24 -21.26
C HIS A 312 0.15 -9.41 -20.56
N ASP A 313 0.81 -8.31 -20.22
CA ASP A 313 2.12 -8.34 -19.54
C ASP A 313 2.03 -9.01 -18.17
N PHE A 314 0.98 -8.72 -17.39
CA PHE A 314 0.74 -9.37 -16.10
C PHE A 314 0.51 -10.88 -16.25
N GLN A 315 -0.34 -11.32 -17.18
CA GLN A 315 -0.61 -12.74 -17.46
C GLN A 315 0.63 -13.50 -17.96
N THR A 316 1.50 -12.86 -18.74
CA THR A 316 2.72 -13.49 -19.25
C THR A 316 3.84 -13.56 -18.24
N LYS A 317 3.88 -12.62 -17.28
CA LYS A 317 4.95 -12.51 -16.28
C LYS A 317 4.60 -13.16 -14.94
N VAL A 318 3.32 -13.36 -14.64
CA VAL A 318 2.85 -13.95 -13.38
C VAL A 318 2.19 -15.30 -13.66
N SER A 319 2.87 -16.39 -13.30
CA SER A 319 2.44 -17.76 -13.64
C SER A 319 1.02 -18.08 -13.17
N ASP A 320 0.65 -17.61 -11.97
CA ASP A 320 -0.66 -17.87 -11.39
C ASP A 320 -1.80 -17.19 -12.16
N ALA A 321 -1.49 -16.11 -12.91
CA ALA A 321 -2.47 -15.37 -13.71
C ALA A 321 -2.94 -16.12 -14.96
N SER A 322 -2.17 -17.08 -15.46
CA SER A 322 -2.45 -17.80 -16.71
C SER A 322 -3.75 -18.60 -16.70
N ASN A 323 -4.22 -18.99 -15.53
CA ASN A 323 -5.44 -19.78 -15.35
C ASN A 323 -6.70 -18.94 -15.10
N SER A 324 -6.53 -17.69 -14.72
CA SER A 324 -7.63 -16.79 -14.38
C SER A 324 -8.26 -16.15 -15.61
N GLU A 325 -9.54 -15.87 -15.55
CA GLU A 325 -10.26 -15.03 -16.49
C GLU A 325 -10.21 -13.57 -16.03
N PHE A 326 -9.99 -12.66 -16.96
CA PHE A 326 -9.90 -11.22 -16.65
C PHE A 326 -11.06 -10.45 -17.30
N LEU A 327 -11.78 -9.68 -16.48
CA LEU A 327 -12.71 -8.68 -16.97
C LEU A 327 -12.02 -7.33 -17.06
N LEU A 328 -12.03 -6.70 -18.24
CA LEU A 328 -11.58 -5.33 -18.44
C LEU A 328 -12.77 -4.38 -18.48
N ALA A 329 -12.79 -3.39 -17.58
CA ALA A 329 -13.82 -2.37 -17.56
C ALA A 329 -13.28 -1.01 -17.12
N ALA A 330 -13.67 0.05 -17.83
CA ALA A 330 -13.31 1.42 -17.56
C ALA A 330 -14.56 2.25 -17.23
N SER A 331 -14.58 2.83 -16.04
CA SER A 331 -15.76 3.51 -15.47
C SER A 331 -15.52 5.02 -15.25
N GLY A 332 -14.68 5.65 -16.08
CA GLY A 332 -14.36 7.08 -15.94
C GLY A 332 -15.33 8.00 -16.69
N LEU A 333 -15.26 9.29 -16.35
CA LEU A 333 -15.97 10.37 -17.04
C LEU A 333 -15.00 11.52 -17.36
N GLY A 334 -14.86 11.83 -18.66
CA GLY A 334 -13.94 12.88 -19.13
C GLY A 334 -14.20 14.24 -18.52
N GLY A 335 -13.11 14.98 -18.21
CA GLY A 335 -13.18 16.36 -17.69
C GLY A 335 -13.83 16.51 -16.30
N THR A 336 -13.95 15.43 -15.54
CA THR A 336 -14.62 15.44 -14.23
C THR A 336 -13.59 15.62 -13.11
N PRO A 337 -13.77 16.62 -12.22
CA PRO A 337 -12.91 16.77 -11.04
C PRO A 337 -13.20 15.68 -10.00
N PHE A 338 -12.35 15.57 -8.99
CA PHE A 338 -12.50 14.58 -7.93
C PHE A 338 -13.88 14.66 -7.26
N SER A 339 -14.38 15.88 -7.03
CA SER A 339 -15.71 16.10 -6.45
C SER A 339 -16.90 15.51 -7.24
N GLY A 340 -16.69 15.20 -8.52
CA GLY A 340 -17.66 14.49 -9.36
C GLY A 340 -17.42 12.97 -9.46
N LEU A 341 -16.30 12.48 -8.91
CA LEU A 341 -15.87 11.07 -8.95
C LEU A 341 -15.83 10.42 -7.56
N GLU A 342 -15.93 11.19 -6.49
CA GLU A 342 -15.82 10.69 -5.12
C GLU A 342 -17.03 9.83 -4.70
N PRO A 343 -16.92 9.02 -3.65
CA PRO A 343 -18.03 8.28 -3.08
C PRO A 343 -19.28 9.15 -2.84
N GLY A 344 -20.44 8.63 -3.23
CA GLY A 344 -21.72 9.34 -3.18
C GLY A 344 -22.12 10.03 -4.49
N THR A 345 -21.21 10.16 -5.46
CA THR A 345 -21.55 10.71 -6.79
C THR A 345 -22.20 9.66 -7.69
N VAL A 346 -22.89 10.11 -8.74
CA VAL A 346 -23.51 9.21 -9.73
C VAL A 346 -22.45 8.36 -10.44
N VAL A 347 -21.28 8.94 -10.78
CA VAL A 347 -20.21 8.23 -11.48
C VAL A 347 -19.63 7.12 -10.59
N TYR A 348 -19.37 7.43 -9.32
CA TYR A 348 -18.89 6.44 -8.36
C TYR A 348 -19.91 5.35 -8.09
N THR A 349 -21.19 5.72 -7.93
CA THR A 349 -22.28 4.75 -7.74
C THR A 349 -22.36 3.76 -8.91
N GLN A 350 -22.20 4.23 -10.14
CA GLN A 350 -22.17 3.35 -11.31
C GLN A 350 -20.92 2.47 -11.36
N PHE A 351 -19.76 2.99 -10.96
CA PHE A 351 -18.56 2.20 -10.81
C PHE A 351 -18.79 1.01 -9.87
N ILE A 352 -19.32 1.26 -8.67
CA ILE A 352 -19.65 0.22 -7.68
C ILE A 352 -20.72 -0.76 -8.19
N ASN A 353 -21.77 -0.26 -8.85
CA ASN A 353 -22.83 -1.13 -9.40
C ASN A 353 -22.29 -2.09 -10.48
N THR A 354 -21.35 -1.64 -11.30
CA THR A 354 -20.74 -2.52 -12.30
C THR A 354 -19.74 -3.51 -11.72
N ILE A 355 -19.14 -3.20 -10.57
CA ILE A 355 -18.35 -4.16 -9.77
C ILE A 355 -19.27 -5.27 -9.24
N GLN A 356 -20.42 -4.90 -8.63
CA GLN A 356 -21.42 -5.88 -8.21
C GLN A 356 -21.89 -6.75 -9.37
N LYS A 357 -22.15 -6.13 -10.53
CA LYS A 357 -22.56 -6.86 -11.73
C LYS A 357 -21.51 -7.87 -12.22
N ALA A 358 -20.22 -7.52 -12.14
CA ALA A 358 -19.13 -8.44 -12.47
C ALA A 358 -19.13 -9.64 -11.52
N LYS A 359 -19.33 -9.40 -10.23
CA LYS A 359 -19.49 -10.47 -9.21
C LYS A 359 -20.66 -11.41 -9.55
N ASP A 360 -21.85 -10.84 -9.84
CA ASP A 360 -23.04 -11.64 -10.18
C ASP A 360 -22.81 -12.52 -11.41
N LEU A 361 -22.09 -12.00 -12.43
CA LEU A 361 -21.76 -12.74 -13.64
C LEU A 361 -20.70 -13.82 -13.43
N ALA A 362 -19.74 -13.61 -12.53
CA ALA A 362 -18.78 -14.62 -12.11
C ALA A 362 -19.47 -15.75 -11.35
N ASP A 363 -20.37 -15.43 -10.42
CA ASP A 363 -21.16 -16.41 -9.67
C ASP A 363 -22.04 -17.26 -10.57
N ALA A 364 -22.70 -16.65 -11.55
CA ALA A 364 -23.52 -17.37 -12.53
C ALA A 364 -22.71 -18.37 -13.38
N ARG A 365 -21.38 -18.20 -13.43
CA ARG A 365 -20.43 -19.10 -14.10
C ARG A 365 -19.75 -20.08 -13.16
N GLY A 366 -20.03 -19.98 -11.85
CA GLY A 366 -19.41 -20.80 -10.82
C GLY A 366 -17.93 -20.46 -10.54
N LEU A 367 -17.49 -19.23 -10.88
CA LEU A 367 -16.11 -18.77 -10.73
C LEU A 367 -15.96 -17.90 -9.47
N GLN A 368 -14.86 -18.08 -8.75
CA GLN A 368 -14.51 -17.22 -7.64
C GLN A 368 -14.15 -15.83 -8.13
N TYR A 369 -15.00 -14.86 -7.80
CA TYR A 369 -14.77 -13.45 -8.10
C TYR A 369 -13.74 -12.81 -7.17
N GLY A 370 -12.91 -11.90 -7.70
CA GLY A 370 -12.09 -11.01 -6.89
C GLY A 370 -11.51 -9.85 -7.68
N MET A 371 -11.08 -8.84 -6.94
CA MET A 371 -10.35 -7.68 -7.44
C MET A 371 -9.14 -7.47 -6.52
N LEU A 372 -7.93 -7.53 -7.07
CA LEU A 372 -6.70 -7.30 -6.31
C LEU A 372 -6.34 -5.81 -6.26
N TRP A 373 -6.71 -5.08 -7.30
CA TRP A 373 -6.45 -3.65 -7.47
C TRP A 373 -7.42 -3.02 -8.46
N PHE A 374 -7.48 -1.71 -8.44
CA PHE A 374 -8.03 -0.89 -9.51
C PHE A 374 -7.08 0.27 -9.83
N ASN A 375 -7.14 0.75 -11.07
CA ASN A 375 -6.34 1.89 -11.52
C ASN A 375 -7.14 3.17 -11.38
N PHE A 376 -6.65 4.14 -10.61
CA PHE A 376 -7.22 5.50 -10.54
C PHE A 376 -6.36 6.45 -11.34
N GLN A 377 -6.92 6.98 -12.42
CA GLN A 377 -6.21 7.79 -13.41
C GLN A 377 -6.84 9.17 -13.48
N HIS A 378 -6.26 10.09 -12.72
CA HIS A 378 -6.87 11.37 -12.43
C HIS A 378 -5.83 12.41 -12.00
N GLY A 379 -6.23 13.70 -12.00
CA GLY A 379 -5.45 14.83 -11.46
C GLY A 379 -5.50 16.07 -12.34
N GLU A 380 -5.63 15.92 -13.64
CA GLU A 380 -5.50 16.99 -14.62
C GLU A 380 -6.63 18.02 -14.49
N THR A 381 -7.88 17.57 -14.28
CA THR A 381 -9.01 18.47 -14.09
C THR A 381 -8.91 19.22 -12.76
N ASP A 382 -8.48 18.54 -11.71
CA ASP A 382 -8.27 19.16 -10.40
C ASP A 382 -7.13 20.17 -10.41
N ALA A 383 -6.03 19.91 -11.12
CA ALA A 383 -4.97 20.87 -11.32
C ALA A 383 -5.48 22.11 -12.07
N SER A 384 -6.37 21.94 -13.07
CA SER A 384 -6.96 23.05 -13.80
C SER A 384 -7.93 23.89 -12.98
N GLN A 385 -8.51 23.31 -11.93
CA GLN A 385 -9.48 23.96 -11.04
C GLN A 385 -8.84 24.50 -9.75
N GLY A 386 -7.54 24.24 -9.52
CA GLY A 386 -6.84 24.67 -8.32
C GLY A 386 -7.30 23.90 -7.07
N THR A 387 -7.66 22.62 -7.22
CA THR A 387 -8.00 21.76 -6.08
C THR A 387 -6.82 21.67 -5.11
N GLY A 388 -7.09 21.86 -3.82
CA GLY A 388 -6.05 21.90 -2.79
C GLY A 388 -5.48 20.53 -2.45
N TYR A 389 -4.20 20.51 -2.08
CA TYR A 389 -3.39 19.34 -1.71
C TYR A 389 -4.06 18.43 -0.67
N ALA A 390 -4.55 19.01 0.43
CA ALA A 390 -5.15 18.24 1.53
C ALA A 390 -6.45 17.53 1.11
N TYR A 391 -7.30 18.24 0.36
CA TYR A 391 -8.55 17.67 -0.15
C TYR A 391 -8.28 16.49 -1.09
N TYR A 392 -7.36 16.64 -2.05
CA TYR A 392 -7.05 15.57 -3.01
C TYR A 392 -6.54 14.31 -2.31
N ARG A 393 -5.66 14.46 -1.33
CA ARG A 393 -5.15 13.33 -0.52
C ARG A 393 -6.26 12.64 0.27
N GLN A 394 -7.04 13.41 1.01
CA GLN A 394 -8.15 12.87 1.80
C GLN A 394 -9.13 12.09 0.92
N LYS A 395 -9.52 12.64 -0.23
CA LYS A 395 -10.49 11.99 -1.13
C LYS A 395 -9.93 10.75 -1.82
N SER A 396 -8.65 10.73 -2.12
CA SER A 396 -7.95 9.53 -2.62
C SER A 396 -8.01 8.40 -1.59
N LYS A 397 -7.73 8.71 -0.35
CA LYS A 397 -7.81 7.75 0.76
C LYS A 397 -9.24 7.24 0.97
N GLU A 398 -10.23 8.13 1.08
CA GLU A 398 -11.65 7.77 1.24
C GLU A 398 -12.14 6.85 0.12
N MET A 399 -11.80 7.16 -1.14
CA MET A 399 -12.18 6.35 -2.30
C MET A 399 -11.58 4.95 -2.21
N GLN A 400 -10.31 4.84 -1.89
CA GLN A 400 -9.64 3.55 -1.76
C GLN A 400 -10.26 2.73 -0.64
N GLU A 401 -10.46 3.30 0.56
CA GLU A 401 -11.03 2.63 1.72
C GLU A 401 -12.45 2.10 1.45
N ILE A 402 -13.32 2.91 0.85
CA ILE A 402 -14.71 2.53 0.55
C ILE A 402 -14.75 1.47 -0.54
N THR A 403 -13.94 1.58 -1.59
CA THR A 403 -13.85 0.56 -2.65
C THR A 403 -13.31 -0.76 -2.10
N ASN A 404 -12.26 -0.73 -1.28
CA ASN A 404 -11.70 -1.91 -0.62
C ASN A 404 -12.76 -2.62 0.24
N ALA A 405 -13.45 -1.88 1.10
CA ALA A 405 -14.48 -2.43 1.97
C ALA A 405 -15.63 -3.07 1.15
N HIS A 406 -16.07 -2.39 0.09
CA HIS A 406 -17.14 -2.92 -0.79
C HIS A 406 -16.71 -4.22 -1.46
N VAL A 407 -15.54 -4.27 -2.09
CA VAL A 407 -15.07 -5.46 -2.79
C VAL A 407 -14.88 -6.63 -1.83
N LYS A 408 -14.29 -6.40 -0.65
CA LYS A 408 -14.16 -7.44 0.39
C LYS A 408 -15.54 -7.99 0.81
N SER A 409 -16.53 -7.12 0.97
CA SER A 409 -17.88 -7.54 1.39
C SER A 409 -18.58 -8.43 0.39
N ILE A 410 -18.40 -8.20 -0.92
CA ILE A 410 -19.09 -8.97 -1.97
C ILE A 410 -18.29 -10.20 -2.41
N SER A 411 -16.96 -10.14 -2.40
CA SER A 411 -16.11 -11.27 -2.81
C SER A 411 -15.95 -12.33 -1.72
N GLY A 412 -16.08 -11.93 -0.44
CA GLY A 412 -15.76 -12.77 0.71
C GLY A 412 -14.25 -13.02 0.89
N LEU A 413 -13.39 -12.39 0.07
CA LEU A 413 -11.95 -12.49 0.17
C LEU A 413 -11.39 -11.49 1.19
N ASN A 414 -10.37 -11.88 1.91
CA ASN A 414 -9.82 -11.07 3.02
C ASN A 414 -8.67 -10.14 2.59
N HIS A 415 -8.10 -10.31 1.39
CA HIS A 415 -7.03 -9.43 0.93
C HIS A 415 -7.52 -8.00 0.68
N ASP A 416 -6.63 -7.05 0.82
CA ASP A 416 -6.93 -5.65 0.53
C ASP A 416 -6.85 -5.35 -0.96
N VAL A 417 -7.74 -4.48 -1.42
CA VAL A 417 -7.77 -3.99 -2.80
C VAL A 417 -6.94 -2.71 -2.89
N VAL A 418 -5.88 -2.73 -3.66
CA VAL A 418 -4.97 -1.60 -3.81
C VAL A 418 -5.44 -0.66 -4.93
N MET A 419 -5.35 0.63 -4.69
CA MET A 419 -5.50 1.65 -5.72
C MET A 419 -4.14 1.98 -6.35
N PHE A 420 -3.95 1.64 -7.62
CA PHE A 420 -2.79 2.08 -8.37
C PHE A 420 -3.08 3.39 -9.08
N THR A 421 -2.14 4.30 -9.05
CA THR A 421 -2.22 5.60 -9.71
C THR A 421 -0.92 5.95 -10.43
N TYR A 422 -0.94 7.04 -11.19
CA TYR A 422 0.25 7.67 -11.74
C TYR A 422 0.49 9.03 -11.08
N GLN A 423 1.63 9.65 -11.33
CA GLN A 423 1.84 11.05 -11.02
C GLN A 423 1.65 11.90 -12.27
N MET A 424 0.65 12.77 -12.27
CA MET A 424 0.40 13.67 -13.40
C MET A 424 1.60 14.59 -13.67
N ALA A 425 1.85 14.92 -14.93
CA ALA A 425 2.98 15.76 -15.36
C ALA A 425 2.56 16.96 -16.23
N THR A 426 1.27 17.16 -16.41
CA THR A 426 0.72 18.27 -17.21
C THR A 426 0.30 19.47 -16.36
N HIS A 427 0.69 19.48 -15.10
CA HIS A 427 0.34 20.52 -14.12
C HIS A 427 0.75 21.93 -14.58
N GLY A 428 1.93 22.07 -15.20
CA GLY A 428 2.40 23.34 -15.75
C GLY A 428 1.55 23.93 -16.88
N ARG A 429 0.64 23.14 -17.46
CA ARG A 429 -0.30 23.59 -18.49
C ARG A 429 -1.30 24.61 -17.96
N TYR A 430 -1.66 24.51 -16.69
CA TYR A 430 -2.75 25.23 -16.10
C TYR A 430 -2.33 26.46 -15.31
N ASP A 431 -1.05 26.65 -15.08
CA ASP A 431 -0.52 27.75 -14.29
C ASP A 431 0.27 28.72 -15.14
N GLY A 432 -0.28 29.93 -15.32
CA GLY A 432 0.38 31.05 -16.02
C GLY A 432 1.37 31.83 -15.16
N THR A 433 1.53 31.51 -13.87
CA THR A 433 2.43 32.23 -12.96
C THR A 433 3.88 31.82 -13.15
N THR A 434 4.80 32.69 -12.77
CA THR A 434 6.25 32.41 -12.77
C THR A 434 6.64 31.42 -11.67
N TYR A 435 5.75 31.21 -10.68
CA TYR A 435 5.93 30.26 -9.60
C TYR A 435 4.65 29.45 -9.40
N PRO A 436 4.61 28.24 -9.92
CA PRO A 436 3.43 27.41 -9.86
C PRO A 436 3.21 26.79 -8.46
N SER A 437 1.97 26.82 -8.00
CA SER A 437 1.51 26.03 -6.86
C SER A 437 0.96 24.69 -7.36
N TYR A 438 1.85 23.79 -7.73
CA TYR A 438 1.46 22.49 -8.30
C TYR A 438 1.15 21.48 -7.18
N GLU A 439 -0.04 21.53 -6.65
CA GLU A 439 -0.42 20.73 -5.49
C GLU A 439 -0.74 19.27 -5.83
N ILE A 440 -1.37 19.01 -6.97
CA ILE A 440 -1.86 17.67 -7.31
C ILE A 440 -0.73 16.64 -7.47
N PRO A 441 0.34 16.85 -8.26
CA PRO A 441 1.40 15.85 -8.36
C PRO A 441 2.13 15.61 -7.03
N LEU A 442 2.22 16.65 -6.16
CA LEU A 442 2.78 16.49 -4.82
C LEU A 442 1.86 15.69 -3.92
N ALA A 443 0.54 15.93 -3.98
CA ALA A 443 -0.47 15.17 -3.24
C ALA A 443 -0.46 13.68 -3.63
N GLN A 444 -0.36 13.38 -4.93
CA GLN A 444 -0.28 12.02 -5.46
C GLN A 444 0.95 11.27 -4.93
N LEU A 445 2.12 11.93 -4.94
CA LEU A 445 3.35 11.34 -4.42
C LEU A 445 3.28 11.10 -2.91
N ASP A 446 2.92 12.13 -2.15
CA ASP A 446 2.95 12.05 -0.69
C ASP A 446 1.87 11.09 -0.16
N GLU A 447 0.71 10.96 -0.84
CA GLU A 447 -0.28 9.94 -0.49
C GLU A 447 0.26 8.53 -0.77
N ALA A 448 0.86 8.30 -1.93
CA ALA A 448 1.40 6.97 -2.27
C ALA A 448 2.59 6.56 -1.37
N VAL A 449 3.37 7.51 -0.87
CA VAL A 449 4.48 7.23 0.06
C VAL A 449 3.96 6.94 1.47
N SER A 450 2.89 7.61 1.91
CA SER A 450 2.36 7.48 3.27
C SER A 450 1.27 6.43 3.42
N ASN A 451 0.57 6.05 2.34
CA ASN A 451 -0.53 5.09 2.34
C ASN A 451 -0.20 3.88 1.45
N PRO A 452 0.13 2.72 2.03
CA PRO A 452 0.55 1.56 1.26
C PRO A 452 -0.57 0.92 0.42
N LEU A 453 -1.83 1.30 0.63
CA LEU A 453 -2.97 0.88 -0.18
C LEU A 453 -3.20 1.77 -1.40
N ILE A 454 -2.43 2.86 -1.53
CA ILE A 454 -2.39 3.72 -2.71
C ILE A 454 -0.96 3.72 -3.26
N GLN A 455 -0.77 3.19 -4.45
CA GLN A 455 0.56 2.97 -5.01
C GLN A 455 0.72 3.71 -6.33
N LEU A 456 1.78 4.51 -6.43
CA LEU A 456 2.10 5.30 -7.61
C LEU A 456 3.03 4.51 -8.52
N ALA A 457 2.54 4.13 -9.71
CA ALA A 457 3.31 3.30 -10.63
C ALA A 457 4.46 4.07 -11.29
N THR A 458 4.24 5.31 -11.73
CA THR A 458 5.22 6.08 -12.51
C THR A 458 4.80 7.56 -12.64
N PRO A 459 5.74 8.50 -12.86
CA PRO A 459 5.41 9.85 -13.34
C PRO A 459 5.05 9.82 -14.84
N MET A 460 4.13 10.70 -15.24
CA MET A 460 3.57 10.72 -16.60
C MET A 460 4.46 11.42 -17.65
N TYR A 461 5.50 12.16 -17.27
CA TYR A 461 6.31 12.92 -18.24
C TYR A 461 7.14 12.06 -19.19
N ILE A 462 7.21 10.75 -18.96
CA ILE A 462 7.98 9.82 -19.80
C ILE A 462 7.22 9.30 -21.02
N PHE A 463 5.92 9.62 -21.16
CA PHE A 463 5.06 9.04 -22.18
C PHE A 463 4.88 9.92 -23.43
N ASP A 464 4.29 9.32 -24.45
CA ASP A 464 3.98 9.95 -25.73
C ASP A 464 2.56 10.54 -25.70
N TYR A 465 2.48 11.87 -25.80
CA TYR A 465 1.23 12.62 -25.74
C TYR A 465 0.69 12.93 -27.12
N ALA A 466 -0.64 12.84 -27.28
CA ALA A 466 -1.35 13.16 -28.52
C ALA A 466 -1.66 14.65 -28.65
N ASP A 467 -2.05 15.30 -27.55
CA ASP A 467 -2.53 16.69 -27.52
C ASP A 467 -2.01 17.49 -26.32
N GLY A 468 -0.92 17.03 -25.71
CA GLY A 468 -0.33 17.63 -24.52
C GLY A 468 -1.12 17.41 -23.23
N LEU A 469 -2.18 16.61 -23.26
CA LEU A 469 -3.00 16.19 -22.12
C LEU A 469 -3.25 14.68 -22.13
N HIS A 470 -3.71 14.17 -23.26
CA HIS A 470 -4.00 12.75 -23.47
C HIS A 470 -2.83 12.05 -24.14
N LEU A 471 -2.67 10.78 -23.86
CA LEU A 471 -1.63 9.96 -24.47
C LEU A 471 -2.03 9.49 -25.87
N THR A 472 -1.04 9.25 -26.72
CA THR A 472 -1.23 8.40 -27.89
C THR A 472 -1.56 6.97 -27.47
N ASN A 473 -2.03 6.13 -28.40
CA ASN A 473 -2.23 4.71 -28.08
C ASN A 473 -0.95 4.04 -27.59
N ASP A 474 0.18 4.34 -28.21
CA ASP A 474 1.50 3.85 -27.80
C ASP A 474 1.91 4.36 -26.41
N GLY A 475 1.59 5.61 -26.10
CA GLY A 475 1.78 6.18 -24.77
C GLY A 475 0.94 5.49 -23.70
N TYR A 476 -0.33 5.16 -23.98
CA TYR A 476 -1.17 4.38 -23.07
C TYR A 476 -0.62 2.97 -22.85
N ARG A 477 -0.19 2.31 -23.93
CA ARG A 477 0.41 0.98 -23.88
C ARG A 477 1.67 0.98 -23.01
N HIS A 478 2.54 1.96 -23.16
CA HIS A 478 3.73 2.14 -22.36
C HIS A 478 3.40 2.39 -20.87
N ARG A 479 2.43 3.27 -20.58
CA ARG A 479 1.96 3.52 -19.22
C ARG A 479 1.42 2.26 -18.56
N ASP A 480 0.62 1.49 -19.27
CA ASP A 480 -0.01 0.27 -18.78
C ASP A 480 1.03 -0.80 -18.40
N LEU A 481 2.17 -0.84 -19.07
CA LEU A 481 3.28 -1.72 -18.71
C LEU A 481 3.91 -1.34 -17.37
N PHE A 482 3.95 -0.05 -17.00
CA PHE A 482 4.36 0.37 -15.67
C PHE A 482 3.34 -0.04 -14.59
N PHE A 483 2.05 0.02 -14.89
CA PHE A 483 1.03 -0.51 -13.98
C PHE A 483 1.21 -2.02 -13.78
N SER A 484 1.40 -2.78 -14.86
CA SER A 484 1.67 -4.23 -14.79
C SER A 484 2.90 -4.53 -13.93
N LYS A 485 4.01 -3.83 -14.17
CA LYS A 485 5.25 -4.00 -13.40
C LYS A 485 5.04 -3.77 -11.90
N ALA A 486 4.38 -2.67 -11.52
CA ALA A 486 4.09 -2.34 -10.14
C ALA A 486 3.14 -3.37 -9.48
N GLN A 487 2.11 -3.82 -10.20
CA GLN A 487 1.15 -4.82 -9.74
C GLN A 487 1.78 -6.21 -9.60
N LYS A 488 2.65 -6.59 -10.54
CA LYS A 488 3.46 -7.81 -10.43
C LYS A 488 4.34 -7.77 -9.18
N PHE A 489 5.07 -6.66 -8.98
CA PHE A 489 5.90 -6.49 -7.78
C PHE A 489 5.07 -6.63 -6.50
N TYR A 490 3.94 -5.94 -6.41
CA TYR A 490 3.02 -6.02 -5.27
C TYR A 490 2.55 -7.46 -5.02
N TYR A 491 2.10 -8.14 -6.08
CA TYR A 491 1.58 -9.51 -5.97
C TYR A 491 2.67 -10.51 -5.56
N GLU A 492 3.84 -10.49 -6.19
CA GLU A 492 4.89 -11.47 -5.96
C GLU A 492 5.65 -11.23 -4.65
N ASN A 493 5.98 -9.97 -4.35
CA ASN A 493 6.83 -9.65 -3.20
C ASN A 493 6.05 -9.45 -1.90
N LYS A 494 4.71 -9.36 -1.96
CA LYS A 494 3.86 -9.07 -0.79
C LYS A 494 4.36 -7.82 -0.05
N LYS A 495 4.65 -6.78 -0.83
CA LYS A 495 5.12 -5.47 -0.36
C LYS A 495 4.50 -4.37 -1.22
N PRO A 496 4.27 -3.17 -0.65
CA PRO A 496 3.86 -2.02 -1.45
C PRO A 496 4.91 -1.70 -2.51
N TRP A 497 4.46 -1.37 -3.71
CA TRP A 497 5.32 -0.75 -4.72
C TRP A 497 5.57 0.70 -4.33
N LEU A 498 6.83 1.12 -4.37
CA LEU A 498 7.24 2.51 -4.20
C LEU A 498 8.04 2.96 -5.44
N PRO A 499 7.74 4.13 -6.02
CA PRO A 499 8.45 4.64 -7.19
C PRO A 499 9.88 5.08 -6.83
N LEU A 500 10.64 5.54 -7.81
CA LEU A 500 11.86 6.30 -7.57
C LEU A 500 11.46 7.70 -7.05
N TYR A 501 11.74 8.01 -5.77
CA TYR A 501 11.29 9.26 -5.14
C TYR A 501 12.27 9.78 -4.09
N PRO A 502 12.20 11.10 -3.75
CA PRO A 502 13.06 11.73 -2.74
C PRO A 502 12.66 11.30 -1.32
N THR A 503 13.57 10.68 -0.59
CA THR A 503 13.37 10.33 0.82
C THR A 503 13.81 11.47 1.75
N LYS A 504 14.88 12.21 1.37
CA LYS A 504 15.38 13.33 2.15
C LYS A 504 16.07 14.36 1.24
N VAL A 505 15.88 15.63 1.56
CA VAL A 505 16.61 16.74 0.95
C VAL A 505 17.35 17.49 2.07
N SER A 506 18.67 17.53 1.98
CA SER A 506 19.52 18.11 3.03
C SER A 506 20.37 19.23 2.49
N ARG A 507 20.41 20.36 3.19
CA ARG A 507 21.28 21.47 2.90
C ARG A 507 22.67 21.24 3.53
N ILE A 508 23.73 21.38 2.75
CA ILE A 508 25.13 21.29 3.23
C ILE A 508 25.69 22.70 3.32
N GLY A 509 25.56 23.29 4.48
CA GLY A 509 25.91 24.69 4.68
C GLY A 509 25.18 25.58 3.68
N ASN A 510 25.93 26.48 3.02
CA ASN A 510 25.41 27.35 1.97
C ASN A 510 25.90 26.99 0.55
N THR A 511 26.49 25.80 0.38
CA THR A 511 27.24 25.47 -0.85
C THR A 511 26.61 24.39 -1.69
N SER A 512 25.72 23.54 -1.13
CA SER A 512 25.08 22.46 -1.90
C SER A 512 23.85 21.89 -1.20
N VAL A 513 23.06 21.14 -1.96
CA VAL A 513 21.95 20.33 -1.49
C VAL A 513 22.25 18.87 -1.82
N LEU A 514 22.01 17.97 -0.86
CA LEU A 514 22.04 16.54 -1.08
C LEU A 514 20.60 16.00 -1.12
N LEU A 515 20.35 15.15 -2.09
CA LEU A 515 19.10 14.45 -2.28
C LEU A 515 19.33 12.95 -2.05
N ASP A 516 18.69 12.39 -1.04
CA ASP A 516 18.62 10.94 -0.83
C ASP A 516 17.35 10.41 -1.50
N LEU A 517 17.48 9.26 -2.16
CA LEU A 517 16.43 8.64 -2.96
C LEU A 517 16.08 7.23 -2.46
N HIS A 518 14.80 6.89 -2.51
CA HIS A 518 14.38 5.52 -2.66
C HIS A 518 14.60 5.12 -4.12
N VAL A 519 15.34 4.07 -4.38
CA VAL A 519 15.67 3.57 -5.73
C VAL A 519 15.14 2.13 -5.83
N PRO A 520 14.09 1.87 -6.63
CA PRO A 520 13.52 0.53 -6.78
C PRO A 520 14.54 -0.51 -7.23
N VAL A 521 15.34 -0.18 -8.25
CA VAL A 521 16.41 -1.03 -8.76
C VAL A 521 17.67 -0.16 -8.98
N GLY A 522 18.61 -0.24 -8.04
CA GLY A 522 19.83 0.58 -8.09
C GLY A 522 20.90 0.09 -9.07
N PRO A 523 21.81 0.97 -9.47
CA PRO A 523 21.97 2.36 -9.07
C PRO A 523 21.10 3.35 -9.83
N VAL A 524 20.96 4.58 -9.28
CA VAL A 524 20.39 5.71 -10.01
C VAL A 524 21.37 6.19 -11.09
N GLN A 525 20.84 6.67 -12.20
CA GLN A 525 21.61 7.18 -13.34
C GLN A 525 20.92 8.36 -14.03
N PHE A 526 21.69 9.11 -14.83
CA PHE A 526 21.15 10.06 -15.80
C PHE A 526 21.02 9.39 -17.16
N SER A 527 19.86 9.49 -17.79
CA SER A 527 19.63 8.91 -19.12
C SER A 527 18.81 9.83 -20.02
N THR A 528 19.19 9.86 -21.27
CA THR A 528 18.44 10.51 -22.35
C THR A 528 17.86 9.51 -23.35
N ASP A 529 17.87 8.21 -23.03
CA ASP A 529 17.38 7.17 -23.92
C ASP A 529 15.88 7.30 -24.17
N ARG A 530 15.13 7.63 -23.10
CA ARG A 530 13.68 7.84 -23.22
C ARG A 530 13.31 9.32 -23.16
N VAL A 531 13.80 10.06 -22.16
CA VAL A 531 13.46 11.46 -21.94
C VAL A 531 14.55 12.34 -22.52
N THR A 532 14.20 13.21 -23.46
CA THR A 532 15.18 14.14 -24.05
C THR A 532 15.83 15.03 -22.98
N ALA A 533 17.08 15.37 -23.19
CA ALA A 533 17.83 16.21 -22.25
C ALA A 533 17.04 17.47 -21.89
N ALA A 534 17.03 17.80 -20.59
CA ALA A 534 16.54 19.08 -20.12
C ALA A 534 17.42 20.21 -20.69
N THR A 535 16.80 21.27 -21.20
CA THR A 535 17.50 22.30 -22.00
C THR A 535 18.53 23.10 -21.21
N ASP A 536 18.35 23.19 -19.89
CA ASP A 536 19.30 23.87 -18.99
C ASP A 536 20.52 22.99 -18.60
N GLY A 537 20.53 21.71 -19.02
CA GLY A 537 21.58 20.75 -18.68
C GLY A 537 21.58 20.28 -17.22
N MET A 538 20.60 20.68 -16.42
CA MET A 538 20.54 20.37 -14.98
C MET A 538 19.69 19.13 -14.68
N GLN A 539 19.49 18.27 -15.65
CA GLN A 539 18.79 16.98 -15.51
C GLN A 539 17.33 17.10 -15.04
N GLY A 540 16.73 18.29 -15.10
CA GLY A 540 15.39 18.59 -14.60
C GLY A 540 15.35 19.09 -13.15
N PHE A 541 16.48 19.32 -12.51
CA PHE A 541 16.54 19.90 -11.16
C PHE A 541 16.41 21.42 -11.17
N GLU A 542 15.80 21.93 -10.11
CA GLU A 542 15.60 23.35 -9.85
C GLU A 542 15.92 23.66 -8.39
N LEU A 543 16.53 24.81 -8.15
CA LEU A 543 16.74 25.37 -6.81
C LEU A 543 15.93 26.66 -6.67
N TRP A 544 15.27 26.80 -5.52
CA TRP A 544 14.47 27.96 -5.18
C TRP A 544 14.82 28.46 -3.78
N ALA A 545 14.95 29.77 -3.62
CA ALA A 545 15.07 30.42 -2.33
C ALA A 545 13.76 31.14 -1.98
N GLU A 546 13.24 30.92 -0.78
CA GLU A 546 12.17 31.71 -0.18
C GLU A 546 12.85 32.79 0.69
N ASN A 547 12.72 34.02 0.26
CA ASN A 547 13.28 35.19 0.95
C ASN A 547 12.47 35.47 2.23
N SER A 548 13.00 36.37 3.06
CA SER A 548 12.35 36.77 4.32
C SER A 548 10.94 37.39 4.15
N ASP A 549 10.63 37.90 2.98
CA ASP A 549 9.31 38.46 2.60
C ASP A 549 8.35 37.43 1.99
N GLY A 550 8.78 36.15 1.92
CA GLY A 550 8.01 35.04 1.33
C GLY A 550 8.10 34.96 -0.20
N THR A 551 8.86 35.84 -0.85
CA THR A 551 9.07 35.75 -2.30
C THR A 551 9.98 34.58 -2.66
N LEU A 552 9.64 33.89 -3.75
CA LEU A 552 10.42 32.77 -4.26
C LEU A 552 11.26 33.18 -5.44
N THR A 553 12.56 32.92 -5.35
CA THR A 553 13.54 33.24 -6.39
C THR A 553 14.19 31.94 -6.88
N ARG A 554 14.17 31.73 -8.20
CA ARG A 554 14.90 30.60 -8.81
C ARG A 554 16.39 30.87 -8.78
N LEU A 555 17.17 29.93 -8.26
CA LEU A 555 18.62 30.00 -8.18
C LEU A 555 19.25 29.22 -9.33
N ALA A 556 20.32 29.79 -9.92
CA ALA A 556 21.09 29.08 -10.92
C ALA A 556 21.85 27.90 -10.29
N ILE A 557 21.85 26.75 -10.97
CA ILE A 557 22.60 25.55 -10.60
C ILE A 557 23.92 25.55 -11.40
N SER A 558 25.02 25.21 -10.77
CA SER A 558 26.32 25.03 -11.44
C SER A 558 26.59 23.58 -11.83
N SER A 559 26.12 22.63 -11.03
CA SER A 559 26.29 21.21 -11.34
C SER A 559 25.29 20.32 -10.60
N VAL A 560 24.97 19.19 -11.24
CA VAL A 560 24.22 18.08 -10.66
C VAL A 560 25.06 16.81 -10.85
N THR A 561 25.34 16.09 -9.77
CA THR A 561 26.20 14.89 -9.80
C THR A 561 25.64 13.77 -8.96
N ILE A 562 25.72 12.53 -9.45
CA ILE A 562 25.45 11.34 -8.68
C ILE A 562 26.66 11.07 -7.78
N VAL A 563 26.45 11.04 -6.46
CA VAL A 563 27.52 10.81 -5.49
C VAL A 563 27.49 9.38 -4.90
N SER A 564 26.38 8.69 -5.06
CA SER A 564 26.26 7.25 -4.78
C SER A 564 25.07 6.65 -5.54
N GLY A 565 24.87 5.33 -5.44
CA GLY A 565 23.77 4.63 -6.12
C GLY A 565 22.35 5.12 -5.78
N SER A 566 22.18 5.93 -4.73
CA SER A 566 20.89 6.47 -4.29
C SER A 566 20.97 7.94 -3.85
N ARG A 567 22.04 8.66 -4.21
CA ARG A 567 22.24 10.03 -3.75
C ARG A 567 22.75 10.95 -4.86
N ILE A 568 22.13 12.12 -4.95
CA ILE A 568 22.48 13.17 -5.90
C ILE A 568 22.87 14.44 -5.15
N LYS A 569 23.90 15.13 -5.63
CA LYS A 569 24.34 16.43 -5.13
C LYS A 569 24.01 17.51 -6.16
N VAL A 570 23.37 18.57 -5.71
CA VAL A 570 23.07 19.78 -6.50
C VAL A 570 23.84 20.96 -5.91
N VAL A 571 24.60 21.65 -6.76
CA VAL A 571 25.45 22.77 -6.37
C VAL A 571 24.93 24.06 -7.01
N PRO A 572 24.59 25.09 -6.22
CA PRO A 572 24.21 26.40 -6.78
C PRO A 572 25.38 27.09 -7.46
N ALA A 573 25.09 27.96 -8.41
CA ALA A 573 26.13 28.79 -9.06
C ALA A 573 26.75 29.83 -8.11
N ILE A 574 25.96 30.26 -7.11
CA ILE A 574 26.36 31.18 -6.05
C ILE A 574 25.92 30.59 -4.72
N PRO A 575 26.74 30.65 -3.65
CA PRO A 575 26.34 30.15 -2.34
C PRO A 575 25.01 30.74 -1.86
N PHE A 576 24.20 29.93 -1.20
CA PHE A 576 22.90 30.34 -0.65
C PHE A 576 23.07 31.45 0.39
N ASN A 577 22.08 32.33 0.47
CA ASN A 577 21.94 33.16 1.66
C ASN A 577 21.51 32.24 2.84
N THR A 578 22.20 32.36 3.97
CA THR A 578 21.95 31.49 5.12
C THR A 578 20.61 31.74 5.78
N ALA A 579 20.01 32.91 5.57
CA ALA A 579 18.70 33.29 6.12
C ALA A 579 17.51 32.74 5.30
N ASP A 580 17.75 32.32 4.04
CA ASP A 580 16.68 31.88 3.16
C ASP A 580 16.34 30.39 3.39
N LYS A 581 15.06 30.04 3.23
CA LYS A 581 14.69 28.63 3.05
C LYS A 581 14.99 28.21 1.61
N ILE A 582 15.60 27.05 1.48
CA ILE A 582 15.99 26.52 0.17
C ILE A 582 15.12 25.32 -0.17
N TYR A 583 14.55 25.31 -1.36
CA TYR A 583 13.78 24.20 -1.89
C TYR A 583 14.52 23.60 -3.09
N LEU A 584 14.61 22.27 -3.09
CA LEU A 584 14.98 21.50 -4.27
C LEU A 584 13.70 21.00 -4.94
N ALA A 585 13.59 21.22 -6.23
CA ALA A 585 12.51 20.71 -7.05
C ALA A 585 13.05 19.91 -8.23
N TYR A 586 12.20 19.06 -8.81
CA TYR A 586 12.57 18.23 -9.95
C TYR A 586 11.38 18.03 -10.87
N ALA A 587 11.59 18.21 -12.18
CA ALA A 587 10.56 18.14 -13.22
C ALA A 587 9.31 18.99 -12.87
N PHE A 588 9.52 20.08 -12.18
CA PHE A 588 8.47 20.86 -11.51
C PHE A 588 7.98 22.01 -12.37
N THR A 589 8.89 22.80 -12.93
CA THR A 589 8.56 23.90 -13.83
C THR A 589 8.71 23.43 -15.27
N PRO A 590 7.71 23.67 -16.14
CA PRO A 590 7.80 23.27 -17.54
C PRO A 590 8.85 24.06 -18.29
N GLU A 591 9.65 23.38 -19.08
CA GLU A 591 10.45 24.00 -20.12
C GLU A 591 9.55 24.41 -21.28
N ASN A 592 9.91 25.50 -21.93
CA ASN A 592 9.21 26.01 -23.13
C ASN A 592 7.69 26.18 -22.90
N ARG A 593 7.32 27.02 -21.96
CA ARG A 593 5.98 27.58 -21.98
C ARG A 593 5.79 28.24 -23.33
N GLY A 594 5.07 27.56 -24.23
CA GLY A 594 4.81 28.06 -25.57
C GLY A 594 4.24 29.47 -25.47
N ALA A 595 4.84 30.41 -26.20
CA ALA A 595 4.44 31.81 -26.23
C ALA A 595 3.01 32.06 -26.74
N ASP A 596 2.24 31.02 -26.98
CA ASP A 596 1.09 31.06 -27.87
C ASP A 596 -0.24 30.92 -27.26
N SER A 597 -0.41 31.28 -26.08
CA SER A 597 -1.75 31.11 -25.61
C SER A 597 -2.48 32.42 -25.45
N GLY A 598 -3.09 32.82 -26.45
CA GLY A 598 -4.26 33.67 -26.34
C GLY A 598 -5.32 32.91 -25.53
N GLY A 599 -5.45 33.21 -24.21
CA GLY A 599 -6.58 32.75 -23.42
C GLY A 599 -6.33 31.63 -22.42
N GLY A 600 -5.33 31.73 -21.59
CA GLY A 600 -5.29 31.07 -20.27
C GLY A 600 -5.15 29.56 -20.19
N ILE A 601 -5.39 28.82 -21.25
CA ILE A 601 -5.19 27.38 -21.35
C ILE A 601 -4.41 27.18 -22.63
N TYR A 602 -3.21 26.63 -22.53
CA TYR A 602 -2.33 26.39 -23.67
C TYR A 602 -2.83 25.23 -24.51
N PRO A 603 -3.64 25.41 -25.60
CA PRO A 603 -4.26 24.32 -26.34
C PRO A 603 -3.24 23.42 -27.04
N ASN A 604 -2.03 23.93 -27.33
CA ASN A 604 -0.92 23.20 -27.97
C ASN A 604 0.25 22.98 -27.01
N TRP A 605 -0.03 22.78 -25.74
CA TRP A 605 0.99 22.56 -24.72
C TRP A 605 1.82 21.31 -25.06
N PRO A 606 3.12 21.44 -25.23
CA PRO A 606 3.98 20.29 -25.38
C PRO A 606 4.14 19.59 -24.03
N ALA A 607 3.89 18.29 -23.98
CA ALA A 607 4.06 17.46 -22.79
C ALA A 607 4.75 16.14 -23.12
N GLY A 608 5.20 15.44 -22.10
CA GLY A 608 5.81 14.14 -22.25
C GLY A 608 7.34 14.16 -22.33
N TYR A 609 7.90 13.13 -22.92
CA TYR A 609 9.33 12.87 -22.88
C TYR A 609 10.20 13.87 -23.68
N THR A 610 9.59 14.67 -24.54
CA THR A 610 10.31 15.65 -25.38
C THR A 610 10.15 17.10 -24.94
N ALA A 611 9.19 17.39 -24.06
CA ALA A 611 8.85 18.77 -23.71
C ALA A 611 8.10 18.83 -22.36
N GLY A 612 7.84 20.05 -21.87
CA GLY A 612 7.09 20.26 -20.62
C GLY A 612 7.90 19.96 -19.36
N CYS A 613 7.20 19.53 -18.32
CA CYS A 613 7.81 19.13 -17.05
C CYS A 613 8.47 17.77 -17.21
N ARG A 614 9.79 17.69 -17.19
CA ARG A 614 10.53 16.44 -17.36
C ARG A 614 11.90 16.48 -16.72
N GLY A 615 12.50 15.30 -16.57
CA GLY A 615 13.89 15.18 -16.09
C GLY A 615 14.51 13.84 -16.47
N ASN A 616 15.84 13.76 -16.34
CA ASN A 616 16.66 12.68 -16.89
C ASN A 616 17.19 11.69 -15.84
N VAL A 617 16.63 11.70 -14.63
CA VAL A 617 17.01 10.76 -13.56
C VAL A 617 16.14 9.52 -13.64
N CYS A 618 16.77 8.37 -13.78
CA CYS A 618 16.11 7.06 -13.69
C CYS A 618 16.98 6.07 -12.89
N ASP A 619 16.43 4.93 -12.60
CA ASP A 619 17.19 3.79 -12.03
C ASP A 619 17.78 2.90 -13.14
N SER A 620 18.31 1.75 -12.76
CA SER A 620 18.93 0.78 -13.67
C SER A 620 18.09 -0.48 -13.89
N ASP A 621 16.77 -0.38 -13.72
CA ASP A 621 15.84 -1.50 -13.90
C ASP A 621 15.91 -2.03 -15.36
N ASP A 622 16.09 -3.32 -15.50
CA ASP A 622 16.15 -4.05 -16.77
C ASP A 622 14.84 -4.79 -17.09
N TYR A 623 13.75 -4.41 -16.44
CA TYR A 623 12.44 -5.01 -16.71
C TYR A 623 12.05 -4.85 -18.19
N GLU A 624 11.67 -5.95 -18.82
CA GLU A 624 11.25 -5.99 -20.21
C GLU A 624 9.86 -6.57 -20.37
N SER A 625 9.12 -6.06 -21.37
CA SER A 625 7.89 -6.64 -21.88
C SER A 625 8.14 -7.26 -23.26
N ASP A 626 7.36 -8.29 -23.62
CA ASP A 626 7.35 -8.85 -24.97
C ASP A 626 6.60 -7.97 -25.99
N LEU A 627 5.81 -7.01 -25.49
CA LEU A 627 5.13 -6.05 -26.34
C LEU A 627 6.13 -5.05 -26.95
N ARG A 628 5.80 -4.57 -28.15
CA ARG A 628 6.63 -3.61 -28.90
C ARG A 628 5.85 -2.33 -29.18
N ASP A 629 6.58 -1.22 -29.30
CA ASP A 629 6.02 0.06 -29.73
C ASP A 629 5.53 0.01 -31.19
N LYS A 630 4.91 1.08 -31.66
CA LYS A 630 4.43 1.21 -33.05
C LYS A 630 5.53 1.05 -34.12
N ASN A 631 6.80 1.17 -33.74
CA ASN A 631 7.97 1.03 -34.62
C ASN A 631 8.67 -0.34 -34.48
N GLY A 632 8.19 -1.21 -33.59
CA GLY A 632 8.76 -2.52 -33.31
C GLY A 632 9.87 -2.52 -32.26
N ASN A 633 10.12 -1.42 -31.55
CA ASN A 633 11.13 -1.35 -30.51
C ASN A 633 10.59 -1.84 -29.15
N SER A 634 11.50 -2.25 -28.26
CA SER A 634 11.18 -2.51 -26.86
C SER A 634 10.77 -1.23 -26.14
N TYR A 635 9.85 -1.34 -25.20
CA TYR A 635 9.52 -0.24 -24.31
C TYR A 635 10.62 -0.05 -23.27
N GLU A 636 11.00 1.21 -23.04
CA GLU A 636 11.85 1.61 -21.92
C GLU A 636 11.04 1.58 -20.62
N LEU A 637 11.42 0.73 -19.67
CA LEU A 637 10.66 0.49 -18.43
C LEU A 637 11.46 0.75 -17.15
N ARG A 638 12.59 1.48 -17.22
CA ARG A 638 13.30 2.00 -16.04
C ARG A 638 12.40 2.93 -15.23
N ASN A 639 12.58 2.94 -13.92
CA ASN A 639 11.80 3.82 -13.06
C ASN A 639 12.39 5.23 -13.08
N TYR A 640 11.57 6.20 -13.41
CA TYR A 640 11.96 7.61 -13.47
C TYR A 640 11.63 8.34 -12.17
N LEU A 641 12.47 9.32 -11.80
CA LEU A 641 12.30 10.10 -10.57
C LEU A 641 10.99 10.90 -10.63
N THR A 642 10.22 10.78 -9.57
CA THR A 642 8.94 11.48 -9.43
C THR A 642 9.14 13.00 -9.35
N ILE A 643 8.10 13.73 -9.75
CA ILE A 643 8.02 15.18 -9.62
C ILE A 643 7.93 15.53 -8.14
N PHE A 644 8.76 16.47 -7.68
CA PHE A 644 8.72 16.93 -6.30
C PHE A 644 9.18 18.36 -6.12
N ARG A 645 8.82 18.95 -4.99
CA ARG A 645 9.41 20.13 -4.40
C ARG A 645 9.49 19.93 -2.89
N LYS A 646 10.71 19.91 -2.34
CA LYS A 646 10.94 19.70 -0.91
C LYS A 646 11.92 20.72 -0.36
N GLU A 647 11.67 21.19 0.85
CA GLU A 647 12.60 22.05 1.57
C GLU A 647 13.90 21.28 1.88
N ALA A 648 15.03 21.93 1.65
CA ALA A 648 16.34 21.42 2.01
C ALA A 648 16.64 21.79 3.47
N VAL A 649 16.41 20.87 4.38
CA VAL A 649 16.68 21.06 5.81
C VAL A 649 18.16 20.93 6.12
N LEU A 650 18.65 21.62 7.18
CA LEU A 650 20.03 21.58 7.63
C LEU A 650 20.42 20.21 8.18
#